data_691b0dd225da1af42b8e96b2d1463c9e
#
_entry.id   691b0dd225da1af42b8e96b2d1463c9e
#
_cell.length_a   1.000
_cell.length_b   1.000
_cell.length_c   1.000
_cell.angle_alpha   90.00
_cell.angle_beta   90.00
_cell.angle_gamma   90.00
#
_symmetry.space_group_name_H-M   'P 1'
#
loop_
_entity.id
_entity.type
_entity.pdbx_description
1 polymer ?
#
loop_
_entity_poly.entity_id
_entity_poly.type
_entity_poly.pdbx_seq_one_letter_code
_entity_poly.pdbx_strand_id
1 'polypeptide(L)'
;MAFTDPFIRRPVLATVISLLIVLLGFQAFSKLTIRQYPQMENALITVTTAYPGANAETIQGYITQPLQQSLASAEGIDYMTSVSRQNFSIVSIYARIGADSDRLFTELLAKANEVKNKLPQDAEDPVLSKEAADASALMYISFYSSELSNPQITDYLSRVIQPKLATLPGMAEAEILGNQVFAMRLWLDPVRLAGFGLTAADVTDAVRRYNFLSAAGEVKGEYVVTSINATTELKSAEAFAAIPLKTDGDRRVLLGDVARVEMGAENYDTVSSFDGTPSVYIGIKGTPSSNPLDVIKEVRRIMPELESQLPPSLKVSIAYDATLFIQASINEVVKTLIEAVLIVIVVVFLFLGALRSVLIPVITIPLSMIGVLFFMQLMGYSINLLTLLAMVLAIGLVVDDAIVVVENIHRHIEEGKTPFDAAIEGAREIAMPVVSMTITLAAVYAPIGFLEGLTGALFKEFALTLAGAVVISGVVALTLSPMMCALLLRHDENPSGLAHKLDQIFDRLKARYRSMLHDTLNTRPVVLVFAVIVLCLIPVLLKFTKSELAPDEDQGIIFMMATSPQPTNLDYINRYTDQFIQIFKEFPEYYSSFQINGFNGVQTGVGGFLLKPWDERSRTQMEILPEVQAKLAGISGLQIFGFNLPSLPGTGEGLPFQFVINTPNDYSALLQVAERIKARATESGKFAFLDIDLAFDKPEVVVDIDRAKAAQMGVSMADLGGTLATLLGEAEINRFTIEGRSYKVIAQVERPYRDNPGWLNNYYVKNSDGKLLALSTLIKVSDRARPRQLNQFQQLNSAIIQGFPIVSMGEAIETIRQIASEEAPAGFAYDYAGASRQYVQEGSALWVTFALALAIIFLVLAAQFESFRDPLVILVTVPLSICGALIPLFLGLSSMNIYTQVGLVTLIGLISKHGILIVEFANQLRRDKGLSAREAVEEAAAIRLRPVLMTTAAMVFGMVPLILASGAGAVSRFDIGTVIATGMSVGTLFTLFVLPCVYTFLAAPDKKIAAPSPIPFER
;
A
#
# COMPACT_ATOMS: atom_id res chain seq x y z
N MET A 1 13.89 51.79 -2.45
CA MET A 1 13.85 50.92 -3.65
C MET A 1 13.03 49.70 -3.29
N ALA A 2 12.03 49.36 -4.09
CA ALA A 2 11.29 48.13 -3.89
C ALA A 2 12.16 46.90 -4.20
N PHE A 3 11.84 45.76 -3.64
CA PHE A 3 12.59 44.51 -3.78
C PHE A 3 12.80 44.08 -5.25
N THR A 4 11.86 44.40 -6.14
CA THR A 4 11.88 44.05 -7.57
C THR A 4 12.81 44.93 -8.43
N ASP A 5 13.04 46.20 -8.04
CA ASP A 5 13.80 47.15 -8.81
C ASP A 5 15.24 46.70 -9.19
N PRO A 6 16.03 46.09 -8.29
CA PRO A 6 17.39 45.65 -8.60
C PRO A 6 17.45 44.65 -9.75
N PHE A 7 16.44 43.78 -9.89
CA PHE A 7 16.39 42.73 -10.92
C PHE A 7 16.04 43.29 -12.31
N ILE A 8 15.20 44.31 -12.35
CA ILE A 8 14.83 45.01 -13.61
C ILE A 8 16.03 45.89 -14.09
N ARG A 9 16.69 46.57 -13.16
CA ARG A 9 17.84 47.43 -13.46
C ARG A 9 19.12 46.66 -13.77
N ARG A 10 19.24 45.40 -13.30
CA ARG A 10 20.41 44.53 -13.49
C ARG A 10 19.97 43.18 -14.07
N PRO A 11 19.66 43.08 -15.38
CA PRO A 11 19.13 41.86 -16.01
C PRO A 11 20.03 40.64 -15.81
N VAL A 12 21.37 40.86 -15.78
CA VAL A 12 22.33 39.78 -15.53
C VAL A 12 22.14 39.15 -14.16
N LEU A 13 21.80 39.94 -13.13
CA LEU A 13 21.53 39.40 -11.79
C LEU A 13 20.34 38.44 -11.77
N ALA A 14 19.20 38.81 -12.41
CA ALA A 14 18.03 37.97 -12.53
C ALA A 14 18.33 36.68 -13.30
N THR A 15 19.08 36.79 -14.40
CA THR A 15 19.48 35.64 -15.23
C THR A 15 20.41 34.69 -14.46
N VAL A 16 21.38 35.23 -13.71
CA VAL A 16 22.30 34.41 -12.89
C VAL A 16 21.55 33.63 -11.80
N ILE A 17 20.60 34.27 -11.10
CA ILE A 17 19.77 33.57 -10.09
C ILE A 17 18.94 32.46 -10.75
N SER A 18 18.34 32.72 -11.91
CA SER A 18 17.58 31.74 -12.67
C SER A 18 18.44 30.54 -13.11
N LEU A 19 19.64 30.82 -13.63
CA LEU A 19 20.60 29.76 -14.01
C LEU A 19 21.09 28.97 -12.81
N LEU A 20 21.26 29.61 -11.64
CA LEU A 20 21.61 28.91 -10.40
C LEU A 20 20.50 27.95 -9.96
N ILE A 21 19.23 28.35 -10.03
CA ILE A 21 18.08 27.50 -9.76
C ILE A 21 18.09 26.29 -10.71
N VAL A 22 18.33 26.48 -12.01
CA VAL A 22 18.42 25.41 -13.00
C VAL A 22 19.55 24.43 -12.65
N LEU A 23 20.74 24.96 -12.34
CA LEU A 23 21.91 24.14 -12.02
C LEU A 23 21.69 23.30 -10.77
N LEU A 24 21.18 23.91 -9.70
CA LEU A 24 20.85 23.19 -8.46
C LEU A 24 19.76 22.15 -8.65
N GLY A 25 18.75 22.48 -9.46
CA GLY A 25 17.65 21.54 -9.77
C GLY A 25 18.11 20.34 -10.60
N PHE A 26 18.98 20.52 -11.60
CA PHE A 26 19.57 19.40 -12.35
C PHE A 26 20.48 18.53 -11.47
N GLN A 27 21.27 19.16 -10.58
CA GLN A 27 22.05 18.40 -9.60
C GLN A 27 21.13 17.59 -8.69
N ALA A 28 20.03 18.17 -8.24
CA ALA A 28 19.04 17.48 -7.40
C ALA A 28 18.42 16.30 -8.14
N PHE A 29 18.01 16.46 -9.39
CA PHE A 29 17.40 15.39 -10.20
C PHE A 29 18.27 14.13 -10.26
N SER A 30 19.59 14.28 -10.37
CA SER A 30 20.52 13.14 -10.42
C SER A 30 20.69 12.42 -9.08
N LYS A 31 20.25 13.00 -7.97
CA LYS A 31 20.41 12.44 -6.61
C LYS A 31 19.09 11.99 -5.98
N LEU A 32 17.96 12.46 -6.50
CA LEU A 32 16.65 12.07 -5.99
C LEU A 32 16.36 10.61 -6.33
N THR A 33 15.90 9.85 -5.35
CA THR A 33 15.43 8.47 -5.54
C THR A 33 14.06 8.48 -6.19
N ILE A 34 13.82 7.50 -7.06
CA ILE A 34 12.52 7.30 -7.70
C ILE A 34 11.83 6.15 -7.00
N ARG A 35 10.61 6.35 -6.49
CA ARG A 35 9.80 5.38 -5.76
C ARG A 35 8.36 5.41 -6.26
N GLN A 36 7.55 4.42 -5.87
CA GLN A 36 6.10 4.47 -6.13
C GLN A 36 5.41 5.48 -5.19
N TYR A 37 5.67 5.34 -3.89
CA TYR A 37 5.15 6.19 -2.82
C TYR A 37 6.28 6.78 -1.98
N PRO A 38 6.00 7.81 -1.16
CA PRO A 38 6.92 8.30 -0.15
C PRO A 38 7.46 7.18 0.73
N GLN A 39 8.65 7.38 1.29
CA GLN A 39 9.21 6.40 2.23
C GLN A 39 8.35 6.37 3.50
N MET A 40 7.79 5.20 3.79
CA MET A 40 7.01 4.96 5.00
C MET A 40 7.65 3.85 5.81
N GLU A 41 7.84 4.08 7.10
CA GLU A 41 8.17 3.02 8.02
C GLU A 41 6.87 2.40 8.53
N ASN A 42 6.42 1.38 7.84
CA ASN A 42 5.32 0.53 8.24
C ASN A 42 5.83 -0.90 8.29
N ALA A 43 6.21 -1.36 9.48
CA ALA A 43 6.82 -2.67 9.66
C ALA A 43 5.83 -3.65 10.31
N LEU A 44 5.79 -4.84 9.75
CA LEU A 44 5.24 -6.04 10.35
C LEU A 44 6.39 -6.86 10.93
N ILE A 45 6.34 -7.13 12.22
CA ILE A 45 7.28 -8.03 12.88
C ILE A 45 6.53 -9.29 13.25
N THR A 46 6.95 -10.41 12.67
CA THR A 46 6.34 -11.71 12.88
C THR A 46 7.24 -12.57 13.76
N VAL A 47 6.67 -13.15 14.80
CA VAL A 47 7.35 -14.12 15.67
C VAL A 47 6.73 -15.50 15.42
N THR A 48 7.49 -16.38 14.77
CA THR A 48 7.06 -17.74 14.45
C THR A 48 7.77 -18.73 15.35
N THR A 49 7.00 -19.65 15.91
CA THR A 49 7.53 -20.74 16.77
C THR A 49 6.89 -22.07 16.36
N ALA A 50 7.72 -23.01 15.97
CA ALA A 50 7.27 -24.36 15.61
C ALA A 50 7.24 -25.27 16.85
N TYR A 51 6.19 -26.08 16.95
CA TYR A 51 6.09 -27.20 17.89
C TYR A 51 5.44 -28.38 17.18
N PRO A 52 6.25 -29.19 16.49
CA PRO A 52 5.74 -30.30 15.67
C PRO A 52 4.85 -31.26 16.46
N GLY A 53 3.72 -31.66 15.89
CA GLY A 53 2.76 -32.58 16.49
C GLY A 53 1.78 -31.97 17.50
N ALA A 54 1.99 -30.75 17.96
CA ALA A 54 1.09 -30.08 18.90
C ALA A 54 -0.17 -29.52 18.19
N ASN A 55 -1.32 -29.67 18.85
CA ASN A 55 -2.59 -29.10 18.38
C ASN A 55 -2.69 -27.58 18.70
N ALA A 56 -3.67 -26.91 18.12
CA ALA A 56 -3.84 -25.46 18.25
C ALA A 56 -4.03 -24.99 19.71
N GLU A 57 -4.74 -25.76 20.55
CA GLU A 57 -4.97 -25.41 21.96
C GLU A 57 -3.67 -25.48 22.77
N THR A 58 -2.86 -26.52 22.53
CA THR A 58 -1.53 -26.67 23.15
C THR A 58 -0.61 -25.53 22.71
N ILE A 59 -0.58 -25.21 21.42
CA ILE A 59 0.19 -24.10 20.89
C ILE A 59 -0.24 -22.78 21.54
N GLN A 60 -1.56 -22.52 21.60
CA GLN A 60 -2.08 -21.29 22.21
C GLN A 60 -1.65 -21.15 23.67
N GLY A 61 -1.85 -22.19 24.48
CA GLY A 61 -1.61 -22.13 25.93
C GLY A 61 -0.14 -22.08 26.31
N TYR A 62 0.70 -22.88 25.65
CA TYR A 62 2.11 -23.06 26.04
C TYR A 62 3.10 -22.20 25.27
N ILE A 63 2.73 -21.67 24.09
CA ILE A 63 3.63 -20.90 23.26
C ILE A 63 3.08 -19.49 23.00
N THR A 64 1.88 -19.39 22.39
CA THR A 64 1.35 -18.10 21.92
C THR A 64 1.09 -17.14 23.08
N GLN A 65 0.39 -17.57 24.14
CA GLN A 65 0.06 -16.71 25.28
C GLN A 65 1.31 -16.19 26.02
N PRO A 66 2.31 -17.03 26.39
CA PRO A 66 3.53 -16.53 27.01
C PRO A 66 4.28 -15.51 26.15
N LEU A 67 4.37 -15.75 24.83
CA LEU A 67 5.00 -14.82 23.88
C LEU A 67 4.24 -13.49 23.81
N GLN A 68 2.93 -13.52 23.59
CA GLN A 68 2.10 -12.32 23.52
C GLN A 68 2.19 -11.45 24.79
N GLN A 69 2.14 -12.08 25.97
CA GLN A 69 2.22 -11.34 27.24
C GLN A 69 3.54 -10.58 27.38
N SER A 70 4.64 -11.17 26.94
CA SER A 70 5.94 -10.51 26.97
C SER A 70 6.06 -9.42 25.90
N LEU A 71 5.68 -9.76 24.67
CA LEU A 71 5.83 -8.87 23.52
C LEU A 71 4.92 -7.61 23.59
N ALA A 72 3.74 -7.73 24.21
CA ALA A 72 2.78 -6.63 24.33
C ALA A 72 3.30 -5.40 25.10
N SER A 73 4.37 -5.55 25.86
CA SER A 73 4.97 -4.46 26.64
C SER A 73 5.93 -3.57 25.86
N ALA A 74 6.22 -3.90 24.58
CA ALA A 74 7.14 -3.11 23.75
C ALA A 74 6.47 -1.81 23.25
N GLU A 75 7.29 -0.75 23.16
CA GLU A 75 6.83 0.56 22.69
C GLU A 75 6.74 0.61 21.16
N GLY A 76 5.74 1.33 20.62
CA GLY A 76 5.60 1.55 19.16
C GLY A 76 4.71 0.54 18.45
N ILE A 77 4.02 -0.35 19.17
CA ILE A 77 3.02 -1.26 18.63
C ILE A 77 1.72 -0.50 18.36
N ASP A 78 1.12 -0.71 17.19
CA ASP A 78 -0.26 -0.29 16.89
C ASP A 78 -1.22 -1.36 17.40
N TYR A 79 -1.10 -2.58 16.88
CA TYR A 79 -1.88 -3.74 17.33
C TYR A 79 -1.10 -5.04 17.12
N MET A 80 -1.58 -6.08 17.79
CA MET A 80 -0.98 -7.41 17.73
C MET A 80 -2.06 -8.44 17.47
N THR A 81 -1.79 -9.33 16.52
CA THR A 81 -2.61 -10.52 16.23
C THR A 81 -1.81 -11.78 16.49
N SER A 82 -2.47 -12.88 16.75
CA SER A 82 -1.83 -14.18 16.75
C SER A 82 -2.71 -15.27 16.17
N VAL A 83 -2.05 -16.26 15.60
CA VAL A 83 -2.66 -17.45 15.04
C VAL A 83 -1.98 -18.66 15.66
N SER A 84 -2.74 -19.47 16.42
CA SER A 84 -2.31 -20.77 16.92
C SER A 84 -2.96 -21.84 16.06
N ARG A 85 -2.16 -22.60 15.34
CA ARG A 85 -2.59 -23.71 14.50
C ARG A 85 -1.76 -24.95 14.79
N GLN A 86 -2.15 -26.09 14.25
CA GLN A 86 -1.38 -27.32 14.41
C GLN A 86 0.07 -27.09 13.99
N ASN A 87 1.01 -27.44 14.82
CA ASN A 87 2.47 -27.33 14.69
C ASN A 87 3.07 -25.90 14.82
N PHE A 88 2.30 -24.82 14.73
CA PHE A 88 2.87 -23.46 14.66
C PHE A 88 2.12 -22.42 15.48
N SER A 89 2.88 -21.55 16.12
CA SER A 89 2.44 -20.27 16.67
C SER A 89 2.99 -19.14 15.79
N ILE A 90 2.14 -18.21 15.38
CA ILE A 90 2.51 -17.02 14.65
C ILE A 90 1.95 -15.82 15.42
N VAL A 91 2.82 -14.93 15.89
CA VAL A 91 2.43 -13.66 16.52
C VAL A 91 2.87 -12.53 15.60
N SER A 92 1.91 -11.77 15.09
CA SER A 92 2.12 -10.67 14.16
C SER A 92 1.95 -9.34 14.89
N ILE A 93 3.00 -8.53 14.90
CA ILE A 93 3.06 -7.23 15.58
C ILE A 93 3.15 -6.15 14.51
N TYR A 94 2.11 -5.35 14.40
CA TYR A 94 2.04 -4.21 13.50
C TYR A 94 2.60 -2.98 14.20
N ALA A 95 3.71 -2.45 13.65
CA ALA A 95 4.30 -1.21 14.16
C ALA A 95 3.42 -0.01 13.83
N ARG A 96 3.40 0.98 14.72
CA ARG A 96 2.76 2.27 14.43
C ARG A 96 3.50 2.96 13.28
N ILE A 97 2.76 3.50 12.33
CA ILE A 97 3.35 4.20 11.18
C ILE A 97 4.26 5.33 11.66
N GLY A 98 5.51 5.34 11.18
CA GLY A 98 6.54 6.29 11.59
C GLY A 98 7.28 5.97 12.90
N ALA A 99 6.99 4.82 13.53
CA ALA A 99 7.79 4.33 14.65
C ALA A 99 9.14 3.76 14.15
N ASP A 100 10.18 3.89 14.99
CA ASP A 100 11.49 3.27 14.70
C ASP A 100 11.37 1.75 14.77
N SER A 101 11.28 1.15 13.58
CA SER A 101 11.09 -0.29 13.43
C SER A 101 12.28 -1.13 13.84
N ASP A 102 13.51 -0.58 13.81
CA ASP A 102 14.73 -1.28 14.23
C ASP A 102 14.82 -1.34 15.76
N ARG A 103 14.47 -0.23 16.42
CA ARG A 103 14.36 -0.21 17.88
C ARG A 103 13.29 -1.18 18.37
N LEU A 104 12.10 -1.15 17.76
CA LEU A 104 11.00 -2.06 18.10
C LEU A 104 11.40 -3.53 17.89
N PHE A 105 12.04 -3.87 16.76
CA PHE A 105 12.52 -5.21 16.48
C PHE A 105 13.52 -5.70 17.53
N THR A 106 14.47 -4.85 17.92
CA THR A 106 15.48 -5.18 18.94
C THR A 106 14.83 -5.43 20.31
N GLU A 107 13.84 -4.62 20.68
CA GLU A 107 13.09 -4.77 21.92
C GLU A 107 12.27 -6.07 21.93
N LEU A 108 11.55 -6.36 20.83
CA LEU A 108 10.79 -7.61 20.67
C LEU A 108 11.67 -8.85 20.70
N LEU A 109 12.88 -8.80 20.09
CA LEU A 109 13.85 -9.88 20.16
C LEU A 109 14.29 -10.14 21.60
N ALA A 110 14.57 -9.11 22.38
CA ALA A 110 14.90 -9.25 23.80
C ALA A 110 13.74 -9.87 24.60
N LYS A 111 12.51 -9.40 24.35
CA LYS A 111 11.29 -9.92 24.99
C LYS A 111 10.99 -11.37 24.64
N ALA A 112 11.17 -11.79 23.38
CA ALA A 112 11.02 -13.18 22.97
C ALA A 112 12.04 -14.10 23.66
N ASN A 113 13.30 -13.66 23.76
CA ASN A 113 14.35 -14.40 24.46
C ASN A 113 14.10 -14.54 25.98
N GLU A 114 13.45 -13.56 26.60
CA GLU A 114 13.08 -13.62 28.03
C GLU A 114 12.12 -14.78 28.32
N VAL A 115 11.25 -15.11 27.37
CA VAL A 115 10.23 -16.16 27.52
C VAL A 115 10.74 -17.54 27.12
N LYS A 116 11.86 -17.65 26.40
CA LYS A 116 12.39 -18.92 25.87
C LYS A 116 12.42 -20.07 26.89
N ASN A 117 12.82 -19.78 28.13
CA ASN A 117 12.89 -20.77 29.21
C ASN A 117 11.53 -21.24 29.73
N LYS A 118 10.42 -20.57 29.34
CA LYS A 118 9.05 -20.94 29.72
C LYS A 118 8.38 -21.83 28.67
N LEU A 119 8.98 -21.92 27.46
CA LEU A 119 8.46 -22.73 26.37
C LEU A 119 8.78 -24.23 26.60
N PRO A 120 7.98 -25.14 26.04
CA PRO A 120 8.28 -26.56 26.07
C PRO A 120 9.66 -26.91 25.46
N GLN A 121 10.36 -27.88 25.98
CA GLN A 121 11.70 -28.25 25.49
C GLN A 121 11.71 -28.76 24.04
N ASP A 122 10.61 -29.37 23.59
CA ASP A 122 10.46 -29.91 22.24
C ASP A 122 9.97 -28.84 21.23
N ALA A 123 9.70 -27.62 21.68
CA ALA A 123 9.39 -26.50 20.81
C ALA A 123 10.68 -25.90 20.23
N GLU A 124 10.63 -25.49 18.95
CA GLU A 124 11.73 -24.75 18.33
C GLU A 124 11.83 -23.33 18.92
N ASP A 125 13.00 -22.72 18.78
CA ASP A 125 13.21 -21.34 19.23
C ASP A 125 12.34 -20.35 18.43
N PRO A 126 11.81 -19.28 19.05
CA PRO A 126 11.10 -18.24 18.36
C PRO A 126 11.97 -17.54 17.31
N VAL A 127 11.53 -17.52 16.06
CA VAL A 127 12.18 -16.83 14.95
C VAL A 127 11.44 -15.53 14.67
N LEU A 128 12.17 -14.42 14.71
CA LEU A 128 11.62 -13.11 14.39
C LEU A 128 12.01 -12.71 12.96
N SER A 129 11.02 -12.29 12.18
CA SER A 129 11.22 -11.64 10.88
C SER A 129 10.66 -10.22 10.91
N LYS A 130 11.29 -9.31 10.17
CA LYS A 130 10.81 -7.94 9.98
C LYS A 130 10.60 -7.69 8.50
N GLU A 131 9.38 -7.39 8.13
CA GLU A 131 8.95 -7.14 6.77
C GLU A 131 8.20 -5.81 6.69
N ALA A 132 7.97 -5.30 5.49
CA ALA A 132 6.99 -4.25 5.30
C ALA A 132 5.59 -4.83 5.59
N ALA A 133 4.69 -4.06 6.17
CA ALA A 133 3.36 -4.56 6.54
C ALA A 133 2.47 -4.95 5.34
N ASP A 134 2.88 -4.55 4.15
CA ASP A 134 2.29 -4.88 2.85
C ASP A 134 3.11 -5.92 2.08
N ALA A 135 3.74 -6.84 2.77
CA ALA A 135 4.81 -7.74 2.34
C ALA A 135 4.49 -8.70 1.17
N SER A 136 3.87 -8.23 0.10
CA SER A 136 3.94 -8.91 -1.19
C SER A 136 5.35 -8.83 -1.75
N ALA A 137 5.87 -9.94 -2.29
CA ALA A 137 7.17 -9.91 -2.95
C ALA A 137 7.16 -8.92 -4.13
N LEU A 138 8.24 -8.15 -4.25
CA LEU A 138 8.43 -7.20 -5.35
C LEU A 138 8.52 -7.90 -6.70
N MET A 139 9.02 -9.15 -6.70
CA MET A 139 9.17 -9.98 -7.87
C MET A 139 9.06 -11.46 -7.48
N TYR A 140 8.38 -12.25 -8.32
CA TYR A 140 8.41 -13.70 -8.24
C TYR A 140 9.17 -14.26 -9.44
N ILE A 141 10.25 -14.98 -9.16
CA ILE A 141 11.07 -15.67 -10.17
C ILE A 141 10.72 -17.15 -10.13
N SER A 142 10.18 -17.68 -11.22
CA SER A 142 9.82 -19.08 -11.38
C SER A 142 10.97 -19.90 -11.94
N PHE A 143 11.29 -21.02 -11.31
CA PHE A 143 12.23 -22.02 -11.79
C PHE A 143 11.48 -23.33 -12.03
N TYR A 144 11.52 -23.82 -13.26
CA TYR A 144 10.71 -24.99 -13.68
C TYR A 144 11.50 -25.93 -14.55
N SER A 145 11.18 -27.22 -14.45
CA SER A 145 11.81 -28.29 -15.20
C SER A 145 10.82 -29.42 -15.47
N SER A 146 10.97 -30.08 -16.61
CA SER A 146 10.28 -31.35 -16.90
C SER A 146 11.06 -32.59 -16.47
N GLU A 147 12.34 -32.41 -16.08
CA GLU A 147 13.27 -33.52 -15.77
C GLU A 147 13.64 -33.57 -14.29
N LEU A 148 13.78 -32.40 -13.64
CA LEU A 148 14.16 -32.29 -12.22
C LEU A 148 12.90 -32.28 -11.35
N SER A 149 12.98 -33.00 -10.23
CA SER A 149 11.93 -32.96 -9.20
C SER A 149 12.01 -31.67 -8.36
N ASN A 150 10.88 -31.28 -7.75
CA ASN A 150 10.86 -30.08 -6.89
C ASN A 150 11.92 -30.09 -5.77
N PRO A 151 12.22 -31.21 -5.08
CA PRO A 151 13.33 -31.25 -4.13
C PRO A 151 14.69 -30.94 -4.75
N GLN A 152 14.97 -31.44 -5.96
CA GLN A 152 16.22 -31.14 -6.67
C GLN A 152 16.32 -29.67 -7.07
N ILE A 153 15.21 -29.08 -7.55
CA ILE A 153 15.14 -27.65 -7.87
C ILE A 153 15.36 -26.84 -6.58
N THR A 154 14.62 -27.16 -5.51
CA THR A 154 14.73 -26.46 -4.21
C THR A 154 16.16 -26.49 -3.67
N ASP A 155 16.81 -27.62 -3.71
CA ASP A 155 18.18 -27.78 -3.23
C ASP A 155 19.15 -26.93 -4.06
N TYR A 156 19.03 -26.95 -5.39
CA TYR A 156 19.84 -26.11 -6.27
C TYR A 156 19.62 -24.62 -5.99
N LEU A 157 18.36 -24.19 -5.86
CA LEU A 157 18.03 -22.80 -5.57
C LEU A 157 18.59 -22.34 -4.23
N SER A 158 18.47 -23.17 -3.19
CA SER A 158 18.94 -22.82 -1.84
C SER A 158 20.47 -22.80 -1.73
N ARG A 159 21.18 -23.59 -2.56
CA ARG A 159 22.63 -23.63 -2.56
C ARG A 159 23.29 -22.59 -3.45
N VAL A 160 22.73 -22.30 -4.60
CA VAL A 160 23.39 -21.52 -5.66
C VAL A 160 22.73 -20.15 -5.87
N ILE A 161 21.41 -20.11 -5.97
CA ILE A 161 20.70 -18.90 -6.39
C ILE A 161 20.34 -18.00 -5.20
N GLN A 162 19.68 -18.55 -4.17
CA GLN A 162 19.23 -17.80 -3.00
C GLN A 162 20.36 -17.02 -2.29
N PRO A 163 21.55 -17.60 -2.01
CA PRO A 163 22.62 -16.85 -1.35
C PRO A 163 23.12 -15.64 -2.14
N LYS A 164 23.14 -15.74 -3.48
CA LYS A 164 23.52 -14.61 -4.35
C LYS A 164 22.48 -13.50 -4.34
N LEU A 165 21.21 -13.87 -4.41
CA LEU A 165 20.10 -12.91 -4.33
C LEU A 165 20.06 -12.23 -2.95
N ALA A 166 20.21 -12.98 -1.88
CA ALA A 166 20.15 -12.47 -0.50
C ALA A 166 21.25 -11.44 -0.16
N THR A 167 22.37 -11.41 -0.92
CA THR A 167 23.46 -10.44 -0.70
C THR A 167 23.28 -9.13 -1.45
N LEU A 168 22.22 -8.98 -2.24
CA LEU A 168 21.99 -7.76 -3.01
C LEU A 168 21.58 -6.58 -2.09
N PRO A 169 22.02 -5.36 -2.42
CA PRO A 169 21.66 -4.18 -1.63
C PRO A 169 20.14 -3.96 -1.57
N GLY A 170 19.62 -3.70 -0.38
CA GLY A 170 18.19 -3.45 -0.15
C GLY A 170 17.31 -4.70 -0.11
N MET A 171 17.88 -5.90 -0.25
CA MET A 171 17.18 -7.17 -0.10
C MET A 171 16.90 -7.44 1.39
N ALA A 172 15.65 -7.72 1.74
CA ALA A 172 15.29 -8.26 3.05
C ALA A 172 15.40 -9.78 3.04
N GLU A 173 14.78 -10.41 2.05
CA GLU A 173 14.71 -11.85 1.93
C GLU A 173 14.54 -12.27 0.47
N ALA A 174 15.15 -13.40 0.12
CA ALA A 174 14.87 -14.16 -1.09
C ALA A 174 14.19 -15.46 -0.66
N GLU A 175 12.83 -15.43 -0.54
CA GLU A 175 12.04 -16.51 -0.01
C GLU A 175 11.77 -17.57 -1.07
N ILE A 176 12.03 -18.85 -0.77
CA ILE A 176 11.70 -19.95 -1.70
C ILE A 176 10.28 -20.42 -1.39
N LEU A 177 9.37 -20.29 -2.36
CA LEU A 177 7.96 -20.70 -2.27
C LEU A 177 7.71 -21.96 -3.10
N GLY A 178 6.87 -22.85 -2.58
CA GLY A 178 6.67 -24.18 -3.17
C GLY A 178 7.87 -25.10 -2.97
N ASN A 179 8.72 -24.78 -1.98
CA ASN A 179 9.93 -25.51 -1.66
C ASN A 179 9.62 -26.92 -1.11
N GLN A 180 10.44 -27.85 -1.50
CA GLN A 180 10.48 -29.22 -0.97
C GLN A 180 11.92 -29.56 -0.60
N VAL A 181 12.33 -29.26 0.63
CA VAL A 181 13.69 -29.53 1.12
C VAL A 181 13.94 -31.03 1.17
N PHE A 182 15.11 -31.50 0.81
CA PHE A 182 15.46 -32.91 0.89
C PHE A 182 15.39 -33.45 2.31
N ALA A 183 14.90 -34.68 2.43
CA ALA A 183 14.97 -35.46 3.66
C ALA A 183 15.15 -36.94 3.31
N MET A 184 15.81 -37.70 4.19
CA MET A 184 15.82 -39.15 4.13
C MET A 184 14.50 -39.64 4.66
N ARG A 185 13.63 -40.18 3.80
CA ARG A 185 12.30 -40.70 4.17
C ARG A 185 12.38 -42.21 4.43
N LEU A 186 11.89 -42.58 5.58
CA LEU A 186 11.77 -43.96 5.99
C LEU A 186 10.27 -44.30 6.04
N TRP A 187 9.75 -44.83 4.93
CA TRP A 187 8.34 -45.23 4.78
C TRP A 187 8.11 -46.60 5.42
N LEU A 188 7.65 -46.61 6.65
CA LEU A 188 7.48 -47.82 7.47
C LEU A 188 6.26 -48.65 7.03
N ASP A 189 6.44 -49.96 6.98
CA ASP A 189 5.34 -50.94 6.84
C ASP A 189 5.00 -51.50 8.24
N PRO A 190 3.85 -51.10 8.84
CA PRO A 190 3.50 -51.54 10.19
C PRO A 190 3.21 -53.05 10.29
N VAL A 191 2.75 -53.69 9.19
CA VAL A 191 2.48 -55.11 9.13
C VAL A 191 3.76 -55.90 9.18
N ARG A 192 4.78 -55.49 8.38
CA ARG A 192 6.10 -56.12 8.40
C ARG A 192 6.81 -55.92 9.74
N LEU A 193 6.75 -54.71 10.30
CA LEU A 193 7.29 -54.42 11.64
C LEU A 193 6.72 -55.39 12.68
N ALA A 194 5.40 -55.50 12.76
CA ALA A 194 4.76 -56.43 13.68
C ALA A 194 5.15 -57.87 13.43
N GLY A 195 5.27 -58.31 12.16
CA GLY A 195 5.68 -59.65 11.76
C GLY A 195 7.09 -60.05 12.24
N PHE A 196 8.01 -59.09 12.34
CA PHE A 196 9.37 -59.25 12.86
C PHE A 196 9.47 -58.98 14.38
N GLY A 197 8.36 -58.66 15.04
CA GLY A 197 8.34 -58.29 16.45
C GLY A 197 9.00 -56.96 16.76
N LEU A 198 8.94 -56.01 15.81
CA LEU A 198 9.52 -54.67 15.86
C LEU A 198 8.40 -53.60 15.96
N THR A 199 8.79 -52.44 16.48
CA THR A 199 7.93 -51.22 16.58
C THR A 199 8.64 -50.05 15.95
N ALA A 200 7.94 -48.91 15.77
CA ALA A 200 8.51 -47.68 15.32
C ALA A 200 9.63 -47.16 16.24
N ALA A 201 9.54 -47.39 17.55
CA ALA A 201 10.56 -47.06 18.52
C ALA A 201 11.89 -47.78 18.24
N ASP A 202 11.80 -49.10 17.91
CA ASP A 202 13.00 -49.90 17.55
C ASP A 202 13.72 -49.31 16.32
N VAL A 203 12.94 -48.83 15.33
CA VAL A 203 13.50 -48.16 14.13
C VAL A 203 14.19 -46.85 14.52
N THR A 204 13.50 -46.01 15.30
CA THR A 204 14.04 -44.72 15.76
C THR A 204 15.36 -44.94 16.52
N ASP A 205 15.39 -45.91 17.45
CA ASP A 205 16.57 -46.20 18.26
C ASP A 205 17.70 -46.80 17.42
N ALA A 206 17.40 -47.63 16.44
CA ALA A 206 18.42 -48.16 15.51
C ALA A 206 19.00 -47.04 14.67
N VAL A 207 18.16 -46.19 14.06
CA VAL A 207 18.64 -45.04 13.25
C VAL A 207 19.53 -44.14 14.10
N ARG A 208 19.13 -43.77 15.32
CA ARG A 208 19.95 -42.96 16.24
C ARG A 208 21.29 -43.60 16.57
N ARG A 209 21.35 -44.92 16.72
CA ARG A 209 22.57 -45.66 17.04
C ARG A 209 23.53 -45.82 15.86
N TYR A 210 23.01 -46.02 14.67
CA TYR A 210 23.83 -46.33 13.47
C TYR A 210 24.10 -45.11 12.57
N ASN A 211 23.36 -44.04 12.74
CA ASN A 211 23.62 -42.76 12.08
C ASN A 211 23.89 -41.73 13.17
N PHE A 212 25.18 -41.54 13.48
CA PHE A 212 25.62 -40.65 14.55
C PHE A 212 26.78 -39.78 14.06
N LEU A 213 26.71 -38.44 14.28
CA LEU A 213 27.81 -37.56 13.96
C LEU A 213 28.84 -37.55 15.06
N SER A 214 30.02 -38.10 14.78
CA SER A 214 31.12 -38.21 15.74
C SER A 214 32.15 -37.12 15.54
N ALA A 215 32.44 -36.35 16.57
CA ALA A 215 33.56 -35.43 16.64
C ALA A 215 34.75 -36.17 17.32
N ALA A 216 35.51 -36.96 16.55
CA ALA A 216 36.55 -37.83 17.11
C ALA A 216 37.76 -37.05 17.65
N GLY A 217 37.95 -35.80 17.29
CA GLY A 217 39.01 -34.91 17.79
C GLY A 217 40.36 -35.10 17.14
N GLU A 218 41.44 -34.95 17.91
CA GLU A 218 42.82 -34.91 17.39
C GLU A 218 43.75 -35.79 18.25
N VAL A 219 44.69 -36.46 17.60
CA VAL A 219 45.81 -37.09 18.30
C VAL A 219 46.96 -36.08 18.28
N LYS A 220 47.45 -35.76 19.48
CA LYS A 220 48.57 -34.81 19.65
C LYS A 220 49.82 -35.61 20.01
N GLY A 221 50.69 -35.82 19.02
CA GLY A 221 52.02 -36.34 19.24
C GLY A 221 53.00 -35.24 19.71
N GLU A 222 54.27 -35.61 19.92
CA GLU A 222 55.26 -34.67 20.44
C GLU A 222 55.50 -33.48 19.46
N TYR A 223 55.35 -33.72 18.13
CA TYR A 223 55.67 -32.74 17.09
C TYR A 223 54.54 -32.61 16.02
N VAL A 224 53.56 -33.51 16.04
CA VAL A 224 52.52 -33.54 14.97
C VAL A 224 51.15 -33.68 15.62
N VAL A 225 50.20 -32.87 15.12
CA VAL A 225 48.79 -33.00 15.44
C VAL A 225 48.11 -33.64 14.23
N THR A 226 47.39 -34.74 14.45
CA THR A 226 46.61 -35.42 13.42
C THR A 226 45.14 -35.42 13.77
N SER A 227 44.32 -34.80 12.95
CA SER A 227 42.87 -34.81 13.11
C SER A 227 42.31 -36.21 12.76
N ILE A 228 41.43 -36.74 13.61
CA ILE A 228 40.74 -37.99 13.37
C ILE A 228 39.31 -37.69 12.90
N ASN A 229 38.94 -38.25 11.76
CA ASN A 229 37.58 -38.23 11.26
C ASN A 229 36.99 -39.64 11.29
N ALA A 230 35.90 -39.81 12.06
CA ALA A 230 35.18 -41.11 12.13
C ALA A 230 33.95 -41.03 11.22
N THR A 231 33.91 -41.89 10.21
CA THR A 231 32.77 -41.95 9.27
C THR A 231 31.61 -42.75 9.86
N THR A 232 30.94 -42.19 10.84
CA THR A 232 29.78 -42.80 11.55
C THR A 232 28.43 -42.35 11.00
N GLU A 233 28.46 -41.40 10.07
CA GLU A 233 27.24 -40.84 9.42
C GLU A 233 26.97 -41.61 8.10
N LEU A 234 25.66 -41.86 7.86
CA LEU A 234 25.19 -42.51 6.63
C LEU A 234 24.78 -41.42 5.61
N LYS A 235 25.13 -41.62 4.32
CA LYS A 235 24.96 -40.61 3.29
C LYS A 235 24.04 -40.98 2.13
N SER A 236 23.59 -42.25 2.05
CA SER A 236 22.73 -42.71 0.95
C SER A 236 21.56 -43.57 1.48
N ALA A 237 20.50 -43.63 0.65
CA ALA A 237 19.32 -44.43 0.98
C ALA A 237 19.66 -45.91 1.16
N GLU A 238 20.60 -46.43 0.39
CA GLU A 238 21.08 -47.83 0.48
C GLU A 238 21.76 -48.07 1.83
N ALA A 239 22.57 -47.12 2.29
CA ALA A 239 23.28 -47.20 3.55
C ALA A 239 22.27 -47.17 4.74
N PHE A 240 21.24 -46.35 4.67
CA PHE A 240 20.16 -46.38 5.68
C PHE A 240 19.35 -47.68 5.61
N ALA A 241 19.02 -48.20 4.42
CA ALA A 241 18.29 -49.45 4.26
C ALA A 241 19.08 -50.66 4.84
N ALA A 242 20.39 -50.60 4.92
CA ALA A 242 21.28 -51.62 5.46
C ALA A 242 21.42 -51.55 7.00
N ILE A 243 20.74 -50.61 7.71
CA ILE A 243 20.77 -50.54 9.18
C ILE A 243 20.18 -51.83 9.77
N PRO A 244 20.88 -52.57 10.67
CA PRO A 244 20.35 -53.74 11.34
C PRO A 244 19.42 -53.31 12.46
N LEU A 245 18.16 -53.75 12.42
CA LEU A 245 17.17 -53.52 13.47
C LEU A 245 17.15 -54.62 14.52
N LYS A 246 17.29 -55.88 14.10
CA LYS A 246 17.28 -57.06 14.99
C LYS A 246 18.23 -58.13 14.42
N THR A 247 18.93 -58.81 15.30
CA THR A 247 19.73 -60.02 15.01
C THR A 247 19.17 -61.17 15.79
N ASP A 248 18.77 -62.25 15.12
CA ASP A 248 18.23 -63.43 15.69
C ASP A 248 19.02 -64.63 15.13
N GLY A 249 20.05 -65.04 15.86
CA GLY A 249 21.04 -66.02 15.37
C GLY A 249 21.79 -65.48 14.12
N ASP A 250 21.75 -66.23 13.02
CA ASP A 250 22.38 -65.85 11.75
C ASP A 250 21.50 -64.94 10.89
N ARG A 251 20.26 -64.69 11.27
CA ARG A 251 19.34 -63.80 10.54
C ARG A 251 19.39 -62.38 11.06
N ARG A 252 19.64 -61.44 10.13
CA ARG A 252 19.60 -60.01 10.43
C ARG A 252 18.37 -59.43 9.75
N VAL A 253 17.54 -58.71 10.50
CA VAL A 253 16.43 -57.92 9.94
C VAL A 253 16.97 -56.51 9.72
N LEU A 254 16.99 -56.09 8.48
CA LEU A 254 17.48 -54.75 8.05
C LEU A 254 16.33 -53.79 8.01
N LEU A 255 16.64 -52.46 8.03
CA LEU A 255 15.63 -51.43 7.88
C LEU A 255 14.90 -51.53 6.51
N GLY A 256 15.59 -51.89 5.44
CA GLY A 256 14.99 -52.13 4.13
C GLY A 256 14.00 -53.30 4.05
N ASP A 257 14.01 -54.24 5.05
CA ASP A 257 13.02 -55.32 5.12
C ASP A 257 11.65 -54.86 5.62
N VAL A 258 11.61 -53.73 6.36
CA VAL A 258 10.40 -53.24 7.05
C VAL A 258 10.03 -51.78 6.62
N ALA A 259 10.87 -51.17 5.82
CA ALA A 259 10.66 -49.80 5.33
C ALA A 259 11.19 -49.63 3.89
N ARG A 260 10.51 -48.80 3.11
CA ARG A 260 11.07 -48.26 1.89
C ARG A 260 11.86 -47.00 2.24
N VAL A 261 13.14 -47.02 1.91
CA VAL A 261 14.06 -45.89 2.19
C VAL A 261 14.35 -45.17 0.91
N GLU A 262 14.12 -43.86 0.89
CA GLU A 262 14.37 -43.03 -0.30
C GLU A 262 14.74 -41.59 0.07
N MET A 263 15.42 -40.94 -0.86
CA MET A 263 15.59 -39.49 -0.78
C MET A 263 14.31 -38.81 -1.24
N GLY A 264 13.58 -38.22 -0.31
CA GLY A 264 12.31 -37.53 -0.58
C GLY A 264 12.34 -36.07 -0.10
N ALA A 265 11.15 -35.53 0.18
CA ALA A 265 11.00 -34.18 0.73
C ALA A 265 10.72 -34.21 2.24
N GLU A 266 11.09 -33.12 2.91
CA GLU A 266 10.80 -32.91 4.33
C GLU A 266 9.28 -32.83 4.59
N ASN A 267 8.56 -32.17 3.68
CA ASN A 267 7.09 -32.14 3.65
C ASN A 267 6.58 -32.12 2.19
N TYR A 268 5.31 -32.45 2.02
CA TYR A 268 4.61 -32.49 0.74
C TYR A 268 3.35 -31.61 0.75
N ASP A 269 3.30 -30.61 1.65
CA ASP A 269 2.10 -29.81 1.92
C ASP A 269 1.95 -28.63 0.98
N THR A 270 2.95 -28.36 0.13
CA THR A 270 2.93 -27.26 -0.87
C THR A 270 3.26 -27.77 -2.25
N VAL A 271 2.54 -27.26 -3.25
CA VAL A 271 2.82 -27.46 -4.68
C VAL A 271 2.66 -26.13 -5.40
N SER A 272 3.57 -25.84 -6.33
CA SER A 272 3.48 -24.65 -7.15
C SER A 272 3.66 -24.97 -8.63
N SER A 273 3.02 -24.16 -9.48
CA SER A 273 3.09 -24.28 -10.95
C SER A 273 3.14 -22.92 -11.62
N PHE A 274 3.82 -22.86 -12.75
CA PHE A 274 3.89 -21.72 -13.66
C PHE A 274 3.36 -22.16 -15.03
N ASP A 275 2.33 -21.48 -15.53
CA ASP A 275 1.63 -21.83 -16.76
C ASP A 275 1.22 -23.32 -16.83
N GLY A 276 0.89 -23.92 -15.68
CA GLY A 276 0.53 -25.31 -15.54
C GLY A 276 1.72 -26.28 -15.48
N THR A 277 2.98 -25.79 -15.50
CA THR A 277 4.17 -26.61 -15.34
C THR A 277 4.64 -26.56 -13.86
N PRO A 278 4.94 -27.72 -13.22
CA PRO A 278 5.49 -27.70 -11.86
C PRO A 278 6.73 -26.82 -11.75
N SER A 279 6.78 -26.00 -10.72
CA SER A 279 7.81 -24.97 -10.53
C SER A 279 8.10 -24.71 -9.06
N VAL A 280 9.24 -24.07 -8.80
CA VAL A 280 9.59 -23.51 -7.49
C VAL A 280 9.86 -22.02 -7.68
N TYR A 281 9.33 -21.18 -6.79
CA TYR A 281 9.50 -19.74 -6.89
C TYR A 281 10.53 -19.20 -5.92
N ILE A 282 11.17 -18.10 -6.31
CA ILE A 282 11.87 -17.22 -5.38
C ILE A 282 11.13 -15.89 -5.36
N GLY A 283 10.56 -15.54 -4.21
CA GLY A 283 9.97 -14.25 -3.92
C GLY A 283 11.03 -13.27 -3.43
N ILE A 284 11.14 -12.13 -4.08
CA ILE A 284 12.09 -11.06 -3.74
C ILE A 284 11.38 -10.06 -2.83
N LYS A 285 11.79 -9.98 -1.57
CA LYS A 285 11.28 -9.01 -0.60
C LYS A 285 12.34 -7.94 -0.32
N GLY A 286 11.94 -6.68 -0.38
CA GLY A 286 12.81 -5.55 -0.03
C GLY A 286 12.73 -5.18 1.44
N THR A 287 13.79 -4.55 1.99
CA THR A 287 13.72 -3.97 3.32
C THR A 287 12.72 -2.80 3.34
N PRO A 288 12.07 -2.49 4.47
CA PRO A 288 11.08 -1.39 4.56
C PRO A 288 11.61 -0.03 4.09
N SER A 289 12.92 0.20 4.20
CA SER A 289 13.59 1.44 3.78
C SER A 289 14.12 1.39 2.34
N SER A 290 14.16 0.22 1.69
CA SER A 290 14.73 0.08 0.34
C SER A 290 13.83 0.69 -0.74
N ASN A 291 14.45 0.99 -1.88
CA ASN A 291 13.72 1.39 -3.08
C ASN A 291 13.44 0.15 -3.94
N PRO A 292 12.17 -0.22 -4.17
CA PRO A 292 11.80 -1.39 -4.98
C PRO A 292 12.45 -1.40 -6.38
N LEU A 293 12.51 -0.24 -7.04
CA LEU A 293 13.09 -0.13 -8.39
C LEU A 293 14.59 -0.45 -8.39
N ASP A 294 15.33 -0.01 -7.36
CA ASP A 294 16.76 -0.28 -7.28
C ASP A 294 17.03 -1.75 -6.94
N VAL A 295 16.26 -2.34 -6.03
CA VAL A 295 16.37 -3.78 -5.69
C VAL A 295 16.16 -4.64 -6.94
N ILE A 296 15.08 -4.42 -7.67
CA ILE A 296 14.76 -5.22 -8.86
C ILE A 296 15.75 -4.95 -10.01
N LYS A 297 16.24 -3.73 -10.14
CA LYS A 297 17.32 -3.42 -11.11
C LYS A 297 18.58 -4.24 -10.84
N GLU A 298 18.98 -4.39 -9.56
CA GLU A 298 20.11 -5.23 -9.19
C GLU A 298 19.82 -6.71 -9.42
N VAL A 299 18.61 -7.20 -9.12
CA VAL A 299 18.19 -8.56 -9.45
C VAL A 299 18.29 -8.81 -10.97
N ARG A 300 17.73 -7.92 -11.80
CA ARG A 300 17.79 -8.03 -13.26
C ARG A 300 19.23 -7.98 -13.80
N ARG A 301 20.12 -7.23 -13.16
CA ARG A 301 21.54 -7.13 -13.54
C ARG A 301 22.28 -8.45 -13.41
N ILE A 302 21.96 -9.23 -12.35
CA ILE A 302 22.62 -10.53 -12.11
C ILE A 302 21.89 -11.70 -12.77
N MET A 303 20.65 -11.54 -13.24
CA MET A 303 19.88 -12.63 -13.87
C MET A 303 20.64 -13.35 -15.00
N PRO A 304 21.30 -12.67 -15.97
CA PRO A 304 22.04 -13.36 -17.02
C PRO A 304 23.19 -14.24 -16.50
N GLU A 305 23.85 -13.80 -15.40
CA GLU A 305 24.88 -14.61 -14.74
C GLU A 305 24.25 -15.84 -14.07
N LEU A 306 23.11 -15.66 -13.38
CA LEU A 306 22.38 -16.76 -12.75
C LEU A 306 21.89 -17.76 -13.81
N GLU A 307 21.31 -17.30 -14.92
CA GLU A 307 20.86 -18.14 -16.03
C GLU A 307 22.01 -18.99 -16.61
N SER A 308 23.21 -18.42 -16.78
CA SER A 308 24.37 -19.12 -17.31
C SER A 308 24.86 -20.25 -16.41
N GLN A 309 24.51 -20.24 -15.14
CA GLN A 309 24.89 -21.25 -14.15
C GLN A 309 23.84 -22.34 -13.97
N LEU A 310 22.62 -22.15 -14.55
CA LEU A 310 21.56 -23.15 -14.43
C LEU A 310 21.91 -24.44 -15.17
N PRO A 311 21.55 -25.60 -14.63
CA PRO A 311 21.55 -26.84 -15.40
C PRO A 311 20.70 -26.69 -16.67
N PRO A 312 21.11 -27.32 -17.80
CA PRO A 312 20.36 -27.16 -19.07
C PRO A 312 18.87 -27.56 -19.01
N SER A 313 18.51 -28.43 -18.07
CA SER A 313 17.12 -28.86 -17.83
C SER A 313 16.29 -27.90 -16.96
N LEU A 314 16.93 -26.93 -16.30
CA LEU A 314 16.25 -25.97 -15.40
C LEU A 314 16.06 -24.64 -16.13
N LYS A 315 14.82 -24.23 -16.30
CA LYS A 315 14.45 -22.95 -16.93
C LYS A 315 14.03 -21.94 -15.87
N VAL A 316 14.21 -20.67 -16.20
CA VAL A 316 13.81 -19.55 -15.33
C VAL A 316 12.90 -18.59 -16.09
N SER A 317 11.90 -18.02 -15.41
CA SER A 317 11.02 -16.97 -15.94
C SER A 317 10.62 -16.03 -14.79
N ILE A 318 10.40 -14.76 -15.12
CA ILE A 318 9.82 -13.81 -14.17
C ILE A 318 8.30 -13.97 -14.23
N ALA A 319 7.74 -14.51 -13.16
CA ALA A 319 6.30 -14.74 -13.05
C ALA A 319 5.51 -13.48 -12.66
N TYR A 320 6.11 -12.58 -11.88
CA TYR A 320 5.51 -11.30 -11.47
C TYR A 320 6.61 -10.28 -11.19
N ASP A 321 6.35 -9.03 -11.55
CA ASP A 321 7.24 -7.90 -11.29
C ASP A 321 6.43 -6.63 -11.03
N ALA A 322 6.35 -6.23 -9.77
CA ALA A 322 5.66 -5.02 -9.34
C ALA A 322 6.26 -3.73 -9.95
N THR A 323 7.55 -3.77 -10.31
CA THR A 323 8.22 -2.57 -10.86
C THR A 323 7.74 -2.19 -12.26
N LEU A 324 7.12 -3.13 -13.00
CA LEU A 324 6.51 -2.82 -14.30
C LEU A 324 5.37 -1.82 -14.14
N PHE A 325 4.48 -2.05 -13.16
CA PHE A 325 3.40 -1.10 -12.85
C PHE A 325 3.95 0.24 -12.35
N ILE A 326 4.94 0.21 -11.46
CA ILE A 326 5.56 1.41 -10.90
C ILE A 326 6.17 2.26 -12.03
N GLN A 327 6.97 1.64 -12.90
CA GLN A 327 7.63 2.34 -14.01
C GLN A 327 6.62 2.85 -15.04
N ALA A 328 5.60 2.05 -15.39
CA ALA A 328 4.53 2.46 -16.29
C ALA A 328 3.76 3.66 -15.72
N SER A 329 3.39 3.63 -14.43
CA SER A 329 2.70 4.73 -13.75
C SER A 329 3.52 6.02 -13.75
N ILE A 330 4.83 5.94 -13.43
CA ILE A 330 5.72 7.10 -13.46
C ILE A 330 5.83 7.68 -14.88
N ASN A 331 6.03 6.82 -15.88
CA ASN A 331 6.14 7.26 -17.28
C ASN A 331 4.86 7.96 -17.75
N GLU A 332 3.68 7.44 -17.41
CA GLU A 332 2.40 8.06 -17.74
C GLU A 332 2.19 9.40 -17.03
N VAL A 333 2.63 9.56 -15.76
CA VAL A 333 2.56 10.87 -15.08
C VAL A 333 3.53 11.87 -15.69
N VAL A 334 4.74 11.45 -16.07
CA VAL A 334 5.70 12.32 -16.76
C VAL A 334 5.15 12.77 -18.13
N LYS A 335 4.53 11.88 -18.87
CA LYS A 335 3.84 12.20 -20.14
C LYS A 335 2.71 13.21 -19.90
N THR A 336 1.87 12.96 -18.88
CA THR A 336 0.78 13.86 -18.46
C THR A 336 1.33 15.26 -18.10
N LEU A 337 2.48 15.33 -17.42
CA LEU A 337 3.16 16.58 -17.07
C LEU A 337 3.53 17.38 -18.33
N ILE A 338 4.12 16.73 -19.32
CA ILE A 338 4.52 17.36 -20.58
C ILE A 338 3.28 17.83 -21.35
N GLU A 339 2.24 17.02 -21.44
CA GLU A 339 0.98 17.37 -22.10
C GLU A 339 0.30 18.57 -21.42
N ALA A 340 0.27 18.59 -20.07
CA ALA A 340 -0.30 19.70 -19.30
C ALA A 340 0.46 21.01 -19.57
N VAL A 341 1.81 20.99 -19.60
CA VAL A 341 2.62 22.17 -19.93
C VAL A 341 2.28 22.67 -21.33
N LEU A 342 2.20 21.80 -22.33
CA LEU A 342 1.88 22.17 -23.71
C LEU A 342 0.49 22.81 -23.83
N ILE A 343 -0.51 22.19 -23.18
CA ILE A 343 -1.89 22.72 -23.17
C ILE A 343 -1.94 24.10 -22.51
N VAL A 344 -1.28 24.25 -21.36
CA VAL A 344 -1.23 25.54 -20.65
C VAL A 344 -0.56 26.61 -21.50
N ILE A 345 0.52 26.33 -22.23
CA ILE A 345 1.16 27.25 -23.16
C ILE A 345 0.18 27.67 -24.26
N VAL A 346 -0.59 26.74 -24.84
CA VAL A 346 -1.60 27.05 -25.86
C VAL A 346 -2.71 27.92 -25.27
N VAL A 347 -3.20 27.62 -24.07
CA VAL A 347 -4.24 28.43 -23.40
C VAL A 347 -3.73 29.84 -23.15
N VAL A 348 -2.53 29.99 -22.59
CA VAL A 348 -1.93 31.32 -22.35
C VAL A 348 -1.76 32.10 -23.66
N PHE A 349 -1.36 31.43 -24.75
CA PHE A 349 -1.25 32.06 -26.08
C PHE A 349 -2.62 32.54 -26.57
N LEU A 350 -3.68 31.78 -26.41
CA LEU A 350 -5.03 32.18 -26.80
C LEU A 350 -5.56 33.39 -26.02
N PHE A 351 -5.12 33.56 -24.77
CA PHE A 351 -5.54 34.73 -23.98
C PHE A 351 -4.67 35.95 -24.18
N LEU A 352 -3.35 35.83 -24.32
CA LEU A 352 -2.42 36.96 -24.48
C LEU A 352 -2.27 37.42 -25.93
N GLY A 353 -2.50 36.54 -26.91
CA GLY A 353 -2.48 36.87 -28.35
C GLY A 353 -1.13 37.23 -28.93
N ALA A 354 -0.08 37.44 -28.14
CA ALA A 354 1.25 37.89 -28.56
C ALA A 354 2.34 36.89 -28.12
N LEU A 355 3.12 36.37 -29.08
CA LEU A 355 4.20 35.40 -28.83
C LEU A 355 5.25 35.91 -27.83
N ARG A 356 5.54 37.20 -27.80
CA ARG A 356 6.52 37.78 -26.86
C ARG A 356 6.04 37.72 -25.42
N SER A 357 4.74 37.95 -25.18
CA SER A 357 4.14 37.86 -23.86
C SER A 357 4.07 36.42 -23.37
N VAL A 358 3.83 35.47 -24.28
CA VAL A 358 3.76 34.02 -23.95
C VAL A 358 5.13 33.41 -23.63
N LEU A 359 6.20 33.95 -24.22
CA LEU A 359 7.56 33.47 -24.00
C LEU A 359 7.97 33.57 -22.52
N ILE A 360 7.40 34.51 -21.75
CA ILE A 360 7.70 34.70 -20.33
C ILE A 360 7.17 33.49 -19.50
N PRO A 361 5.87 33.16 -19.53
CA PRO A 361 5.38 31.95 -18.87
C PRO A 361 6.05 30.65 -19.36
N VAL A 362 6.33 30.53 -20.67
CA VAL A 362 7.02 29.36 -21.26
C VAL A 362 8.40 29.11 -20.63
N ILE A 363 9.12 30.18 -20.25
CA ILE A 363 10.42 30.03 -19.58
C ILE A 363 10.27 29.84 -18.08
N THR A 364 9.33 30.54 -17.44
CA THR A 364 9.17 30.50 -15.97
C THR A 364 8.61 29.20 -15.47
N ILE A 365 7.74 28.49 -16.23
CA ILE A 365 7.19 27.18 -15.83
C ILE A 365 8.29 26.12 -15.66
N PRO A 366 9.07 25.77 -16.69
CA PRO A 366 10.14 24.77 -16.54
C PRO A 366 11.17 25.16 -15.48
N LEU A 367 11.51 26.44 -15.40
CA LEU A 367 12.45 26.95 -14.41
C LEU A 367 11.97 26.68 -12.97
N SER A 368 10.70 26.98 -12.72
CA SER A 368 10.11 26.72 -11.39
C SER A 368 10.01 25.24 -11.10
N MET A 369 9.62 24.41 -12.08
CA MET A 369 9.57 22.95 -11.93
C MET A 369 10.92 22.34 -11.61
N ILE A 370 11.98 22.80 -12.30
CA ILE A 370 13.36 22.35 -12.02
C ILE A 370 13.79 22.80 -10.61
N GLY A 371 13.40 24.01 -10.20
CA GLY A 371 13.68 24.53 -8.86
C GLY A 371 13.02 23.71 -7.74
N VAL A 372 11.82 23.18 -7.99
CA VAL A 372 11.13 22.30 -7.02
C VAL A 372 11.94 21.04 -6.72
N LEU A 373 12.64 20.46 -7.69
CA LEU A 373 13.49 19.29 -7.49
C LEU A 373 14.60 19.56 -6.47
N PHE A 374 15.18 20.76 -6.49
CA PHE A 374 16.14 21.17 -5.48
C PHE A 374 15.51 21.29 -4.09
N PHE A 375 14.30 21.85 -4.00
CA PHE A 375 13.57 21.90 -2.74
C PHE A 375 13.26 20.50 -2.19
N MET A 376 12.82 19.56 -3.05
CA MET A 376 12.58 18.16 -2.69
C MET A 376 13.85 17.50 -2.14
N GLN A 377 15.01 17.71 -2.79
CA GLN A 377 16.29 17.18 -2.31
C GLN A 377 16.67 17.75 -0.94
N LEU A 378 16.44 19.05 -0.72
CA LEU A 378 16.72 19.70 0.56
C LEU A 378 15.88 19.14 1.71
N MET A 379 14.63 18.75 1.41
CA MET A 379 13.70 18.13 2.37
C MET A 379 13.91 16.62 2.52
N GLY A 380 14.77 15.99 1.73
CA GLY A 380 14.97 14.55 1.72
C GLY A 380 13.81 13.76 1.08
N TYR A 381 13.04 14.39 0.19
CA TYR A 381 11.90 13.77 -0.48
C TYR A 381 12.33 12.98 -1.71
N SER A 382 11.42 12.11 -2.19
CA SER A 382 11.61 11.27 -3.38
C SER A 382 10.79 11.76 -4.57
N ILE A 383 11.20 11.38 -5.78
CA ILE A 383 10.34 11.45 -6.95
C ILE A 383 9.41 10.23 -6.88
N ASN A 384 8.11 10.48 -6.66
CA ASN A 384 7.10 9.43 -6.57
C ASN A 384 5.80 9.89 -7.24
N LEU A 385 4.82 8.98 -7.34
CA LEU A 385 3.54 9.28 -8.00
C LEU A 385 2.87 10.53 -7.42
N LEU A 386 2.93 10.71 -6.10
CA LEU A 386 2.28 11.85 -5.44
C LEU A 386 3.04 13.16 -5.66
N THR A 387 4.38 13.15 -5.56
CA THR A 387 5.19 14.34 -5.83
C THR A 387 5.14 14.77 -7.31
N LEU A 388 5.07 13.79 -8.22
CA LEU A 388 4.85 14.07 -9.64
C LEU A 388 3.44 14.65 -9.91
N LEU A 389 2.41 14.11 -9.24
CA LEU A 389 1.07 14.70 -9.28
C LEU A 389 1.05 16.13 -8.72
N ALA A 390 1.76 16.39 -7.61
CA ALA A 390 1.94 17.74 -7.09
C ALA A 390 2.60 18.66 -8.13
N MET A 391 3.59 18.17 -8.87
CA MET A 391 4.22 18.94 -9.96
C MET A 391 3.25 19.23 -11.12
N VAL A 392 2.40 18.26 -11.51
CA VAL A 392 1.35 18.51 -12.53
C VAL A 392 0.40 19.62 -12.07
N LEU A 393 -0.05 19.58 -10.83
CA LEU A 393 -0.91 20.61 -10.24
C LEU A 393 -0.18 21.97 -10.14
N ALA A 394 1.10 21.93 -9.81
CA ALA A 394 1.93 23.12 -9.70
C ALA A 394 2.08 23.87 -11.02
N ILE A 395 1.98 23.22 -12.19
CA ILE A 395 2.05 23.89 -13.50
C ILE A 395 1.03 25.04 -13.58
N GLY A 396 -0.22 24.73 -13.25
CA GLY A 396 -1.28 25.72 -13.27
C GLY A 396 -1.11 26.85 -12.24
N LEU A 397 -0.60 26.50 -11.03
CA LEU A 397 -0.31 27.46 -9.96
C LEU A 397 0.84 28.39 -10.30
N VAL A 398 1.91 27.83 -10.86
CA VAL A 398 3.14 28.55 -11.24
C VAL A 398 2.90 29.52 -12.42
N VAL A 399 2.10 29.09 -13.38
CA VAL A 399 1.79 29.91 -14.54
C VAL A 399 1.03 31.18 -14.16
N ASP A 400 0.18 31.09 -13.16
CA ASP A 400 -0.68 32.16 -12.68
C ASP A 400 0.13 33.36 -12.15
N ASP A 401 1.18 33.14 -11.37
CA ASP A 401 2.03 34.19 -10.82
C ASP A 401 2.72 34.98 -11.95
N ALA A 402 3.24 34.27 -12.95
CA ALA A 402 3.87 34.90 -14.14
C ALA A 402 2.86 35.69 -14.98
N ILE A 403 1.63 35.13 -15.14
CA ILE A 403 0.53 35.76 -15.88
C ILE A 403 0.15 37.09 -15.25
N VAL A 404 -0.08 37.14 -13.95
CA VAL A 404 -0.50 38.34 -13.21
C VAL A 404 0.56 39.46 -13.36
N VAL A 405 1.85 39.09 -13.31
CA VAL A 405 2.94 40.05 -13.52
C VAL A 405 2.95 40.58 -14.95
N VAL A 406 2.89 39.71 -15.94
CA VAL A 406 2.94 40.08 -17.39
C VAL A 406 1.76 40.95 -17.74
N GLU A 407 0.56 40.62 -17.30
CA GLU A 407 -0.68 41.34 -17.61
C GLU A 407 -0.69 42.71 -16.96
N ASN A 408 -0.25 42.85 -15.70
CA ASN A 408 -0.20 44.15 -15.04
C ASN A 408 0.83 45.07 -15.68
N ILE A 409 2.00 44.58 -16.06
CA ILE A 409 3.02 45.35 -16.76
C ILE A 409 2.54 45.75 -18.18
N HIS A 410 1.88 44.82 -18.91
CA HIS A 410 1.32 45.08 -20.23
C HIS A 410 0.26 46.21 -20.19
N ARG A 411 -0.60 46.24 -19.18
CA ARG A 411 -1.58 47.31 -18.94
C ARG A 411 -0.89 48.68 -18.85
N HIS A 412 0.20 48.77 -18.10
CA HIS A 412 0.98 50.05 -18.02
C HIS A 412 1.64 50.44 -19.32
N ILE A 413 2.03 49.46 -20.17
CA ILE A 413 2.53 49.76 -21.55
C ILE A 413 1.39 50.27 -22.42
N GLU A 414 0.18 49.73 -22.33
CA GLU A 414 -1.01 50.22 -23.08
C GLU A 414 -1.43 51.62 -22.62
N GLU A 415 -1.19 51.98 -21.34
CA GLU A 415 -1.37 53.35 -20.82
C GLU A 415 -0.32 54.34 -21.33
N GLY A 416 0.64 53.91 -22.19
CA GLY A 416 1.62 54.76 -22.86
C GLY A 416 2.98 54.90 -22.15
N LYS A 417 3.27 54.06 -21.12
CA LYS A 417 4.58 54.09 -20.44
C LYS A 417 5.63 53.31 -21.24
N THR A 418 6.89 53.63 -21.03
CA THR A 418 7.99 52.87 -21.62
C THR A 418 8.00 51.45 -21.01
N PRO A 419 8.41 50.38 -21.73
CA PRO A 419 8.47 49.03 -21.17
C PRO A 419 9.27 48.94 -19.88
N PHE A 420 10.33 49.73 -19.73
CA PHE A 420 11.15 49.75 -18.53
C PHE A 420 10.43 50.38 -17.34
N ASP A 421 9.78 51.56 -17.55
CA ASP A 421 9.03 52.23 -16.48
C ASP A 421 7.77 51.44 -16.11
N ALA A 422 7.08 50.87 -17.09
CA ALA A 422 5.94 50.01 -16.92
C ALA A 422 6.31 48.75 -16.08
N ALA A 423 7.49 48.15 -16.32
CA ALA A 423 7.97 47.01 -15.54
C ALA A 423 8.28 47.42 -14.07
N ILE A 424 8.86 48.59 -13.83
CA ILE A 424 9.15 49.05 -12.46
C ILE A 424 7.86 49.34 -11.70
N GLU A 425 6.92 50.09 -12.30
CA GLU A 425 5.69 50.47 -11.60
C GLU A 425 4.72 49.29 -11.48
N GLY A 426 4.55 48.53 -12.55
CA GLY A 426 3.70 47.36 -12.55
C GLY A 426 4.17 46.26 -11.58
N ALA A 427 5.49 46.02 -11.51
CA ALA A 427 6.03 45.06 -10.54
C ALA A 427 5.89 45.55 -9.09
N ARG A 428 6.05 46.83 -8.82
CA ARG A 428 5.85 47.41 -7.47
C ARG A 428 4.40 47.31 -7.01
N GLU A 429 3.44 47.52 -7.91
CA GLU A 429 2.01 47.48 -7.63
C GLU A 429 1.57 46.08 -7.19
N ILE A 430 2.12 45.01 -7.82
CA ILE A 430 1.70 43.63 -7.56
C ILE A 430 2.66 42.85 -6.66
N ALA A 431 3.81 43.43 -6.26
CA ALA A 431 4.76 42.68 -5.43
C ALA A 431 4.15 42.17 -4.11
N MET A 432 3.44 43.03 -3.37
CA MET A 432 2.78 42.63 -2.11
C MET A 432 1.66 41.64 -2.35
N PRO A 433 0.70 41.86 -3.28
CA PRO A 433 -0.30 40.84 -3.63
C PRO A 433 0.31 39.47 -3.97
N VAL A 434 1.38 39.38 -4.76
CA VAL A 434 2.03 38.11 -5.12
C VAL A 434 2.66 37.43 -3.90
N VAL A 435 3.41 38.19 -3.07
CA VAL A 435 3.99 37.64 -1.81
C VAL A 435 2.88 37.12 -0.93
N SER A 436 1.80 37.86 -0.78
CA SER A 436 0.65 37.48 0.03
C SER A 436 -0.03 36.21 -0.44
N MET A 437 -0.28 36.10 -1.77
CA MET A 437 -0.83 34.90 -2.37
C MET A 437 0.09 33.69 -2.19
N THR A 438 1.39 33.87 -2.37
CA THR A 438 2.40 32.83 -2.16
C THR A 438 2.38 32.30 -0.72
N ILE A 439 2.37 33.21 0.29
CA ILE A 439 2.31 32.84 1.70
C ILE A 439 0.99 32.12 2.02
N THR A 440 -0.13 32.66 1.56
CA THR A 440 -1.46 32.06 1.77
C THR A 440 -1.54 30.66 1.20
N LEU A 441 -1.08 30.46 -0.05
CA LEU A 441 -1.07 29.14 -0.70
C LEU A 441 -0.14 28.16 0.01
N ALA A 442 1.06 28.58 0.40
CA ALA A 442 1.98 27.73 1.15
C ALA A 442 1.38 27.34 2.54
N ALA A 443 0.69 28.27 3.19
CA ALA A 443 0.04 28.05 4.49
C ALA A 443 -1.14 27.08 4.42
N VAL A 444 -1.84 26.98 3.28
CA VAL A 444 -2.93 25.99 3.06
C VAL A 444 -2.41 24.55 3.19
N TYR A 445 -1.18 24.31 2.73
CA TYR A 445 -0.59 22.97 2.73
C TYR A 445 0.10 22.61 4.04
N ALA A 446 0.40 23.60 4.89
CA ALA A 446 1.08 23.37 6.18
C ALA A 446 0.34 22.37 7.10
N PRO A 447 -1.00 22.39 7.25
CA PRO A 447 -1.71 21.43 8.09
C PRO A 447 -1.51 19.97 7.68
N ILE A 448 -1.38 19.70 6.37
CA ILE A 448 -1.12 18.35 5.86
C ILE A 448 0.24 17.83 6.35
N GLY A 449 1.23 18.71 6.51
CA GLY A 449 2.55 18.36 7.03
C GLY A 449 2.55 17.87 8.50
N PHE A 450 1.49 18.14 9.25
CA PHE A 450 1.29 17.72 10.64
C PHE A 450 0.34 16.55 10.81
N LEU A 451 -0.21 16.02 9.71
CA LEU A 451 -1.00 14.79 9.74
C LEU A 451 -0.12 13.61 10.15
N GLU A 452 -0.66 12.76 11.01
CA GLU A 452 -0.10 11.46 11.36
C GLU A 452 -0.81 10.35 10.57
N GLY A 453 -0.36 9.09 10.73
CA GLY A 453 -0.96 7.94 10.07
C GLY A 453 -0.56 7.80 8.59
N LEU A 454 -1.30 6.94 7.87
CA LEU A 454 -1.06 6.62 6.47
C LEU A 454 -1.23 7.84 5.56
N THR A 455 -2.31 8.58 5.72
CA THR A 455 -2.61 9.79 4.95
C THR A 455 -1.54 10.85 5.16
N GLY A 456 -1.08 11.06 6.39
CA GLY A 456 0.00 11.99 6.70
C GLY A 456 1.31 11.59 6.03
N ALA A 457 1.71 10.32 6.13
CA ALA A 457 2.92 9.81 5.51
C ALA A 457 2.92 9.97 3.98
N LEU A 458 1.79 9.67 3.32
CA LEU A 458 1.63 9.77 1.88
C LEU A 458 1.62 11.23 1.38
N PHE A 459 0.83 12.10 2.02
CA PHE A 459 0.57 13.44 1.47
C PHE A 459 1.49 14.54 1.98
N LYS A 460 2.33 14.29 2.97
CA LYS A 460 3.33 15.24 3.43
C LYS A 460 4.30 15.67 2.32
N GLU A 461 4.85 14.71 1.57
CA GLU A 461 5.73 15.02 0.44
C GLU A 461 4.98 15.75 -0.68
N PHE A 462 3.74 15.35 -1.00
CA PHE A 462 2.88 16.02 -1.96
C PHE A 462 2.65 17.49 -1.58
N ALA A 463 2.15 17.74 -0.37
CA ALA A 463 1.77 19.06 0.10
C ALA A 463 2.95 20.03 0.17
N LEU A 464 4.07 19.57 0.70
CA LEU A 464 5.27 20.41 0.83
C LEU A 464 5.99 20.59 -0.50
N THR A 465 5.94 19.62 -1.43
CA THR A 465 6.39 19.80 -2.81
C THR A 465 5.59 20.89 -3.52
N LEU A 466 4.26 20.87 -3.36
CA LEU A 466 3.38 21.89 -3.94
C LEU A 466 3.60 23.27 -3.32
N ALA A 467 3.75 23.34 -1.98
CA ALA A 467 4.12 24.59 -1.29
C ALA A 467 5.48 25.13 -1.76
N GLY A 468 6.48 24.26 -1.91
CA GLY A 468 7.80 24.61 -2.46
C GLY A 468 7.71 25.15 -3.89
N ALA A 469 6.87 24.53 -4.73
CA ALA A 469 6.61 25.00 -6.10
C ALA A 469 6.06 26.44 -6.13
N VAL A 470 5.09 26.71 -5.27
CA VAL A 470 4.47 28.04 -5.14
C VAL A 470 5.49 29.08 -4.67
N VAL A 471 6.32 28.74 -3.68
CA VAL A 471 7.36 29.66 -3.17
C VAL A 471 8.39 29.98 -4.26
N ILE A 472 8.88 28.96 -4.97
CA ILE A 472 9.85 29.15 -6.06
C ILE A 472 9.23 29.95 -7.21
N SER A 473 7.96 29.65 -7.55
CA SER A 473 7.20 30.44 -8.55
C SER A 473 7.13 31.91 -8.19
N GLY A 474 6.77 32.25 -6.95
CA GLY A 474 6.72 33.62 -6.46
C GLY A 474 8.07 34.35 -6.58
N VAL A 475 9.18 33.66 -6.24
CA VAL A 475 10.54 34.20 -6.41
C VAL A 475 10.83 34.47 -7.91
N VAL A 476 10.56 33.53 -8.80
CA VAL A 476 10.77 33.65 -10.25
C VAL A 476 9.88 34.75 -10.84
N ALA A 477 8.61 34.81 -10.41
CA ALA A 477 7.65 35.81 -10.87
C ALA A 477 8.04 37.26 -10.49
N LEU A 478 8.70 37.45 -9.34
CA LEU A 478 9.13 38.79 -8.87
C LEU A 478 10.55 39.18 -9.31
N THR A 479 11.34 38.24 -9.82
CA THR A 479 12.74 38.48 -10.25
C THR A 479 12.88 38.41 -11.76
N LEU A 480 12.58 37.26 -12.36
CA LEU A 480 12.78 37.01 -13.80
C LEU A 480 11.69 37.67 -14.67
N SER A 481 10.40 37.49 -14.29
CA SER A 481 9.29 37.91 -15.13
C SER A 481 9.27 39.41 -15.38
N PRO A 482 9.44 40.32 -14.39
CA PRO A 482 9.50 41.75 -14.63
C PRO A 482 10.70 42.18 -15.52
N MET A 483 11.84 41.54 -15.34
CA MET A 483 13.02 41.76 -16.16
C MET A 483 12.77 41.38 -17.63
N MET A 484 12.18 40.20 -17.86
CA MET A 484 11.80 39.75 -19.19
C MET A 484 10.75 40.67 -19.84
N CYS A 485 9.76 41.15 -19.07
CA CYS A 485 8.78 42.12 -19.54
C CYS A 485 9.46 43.41 -20.05
N ALA A 486 10.41 43.96 -19.27
CA ALA A 486 11.15 45.16 -19.63
C ALA A 486 11.96 45.00 -20.95
N LEU A 487 12.45 43.79 -21.25
CA LEU A 487 13.27 43.50 -22.42
C LEU A 487 12.47 43.07 -23.65
N LEU A 488 11.41 42.28 -23.47
CA LEU A 488 10.69 41.61 -24.56
C LEU A 488 9.42 42.31 -25.00
N LEU A 489 8.70 42.98 -24.08
CA LEU A 489 7.46 43.67 -24.40
C LEU A 489 7.73 44.99 -25.14
N ARG A 490 6.87 45.31 -26.08
CA ARG A 490 6.91 46.56 -26.86
C ARG A 490 5.49 47.07 -27.04
N HIS A 491 5.37 48.39 -27.16
CA HIS A 491 4.12 49.00 -27.56
C HIS A 491 3.93 48.81 -29.08
N ASP A 492 2.91 48.05 -29.50
CA ASP A 492 2.54 47.89 -30.90
C ASP A 492 1.51 48.98 -31.26
N GLU A 493 1.90 50.04 -31.97
CA GLU A 493 1.03 51.14 -32.39
C GLU A 493 -0.08 50.72 -33.34
N ASN A 494 0.03 49.53 -33.98
CA ASN A 494 -0.98 48.97 -34.88
C ASN A 494 -1.15 47.46 -34.61
N PRO A 495 -1.96 47.08 -33.65
CA PRO A 495 -2.25 45.66 -33.42
C PRO A 495 -3.06 45.12 -34.60
N SER A 496 -2.41 44.41 -35.52
CA SER A 496 -3.06 43.74 -36.64
C SER A 496 -3.02 42.22 -36.41
N GLY A 497 -4.16 41.56 -36.66
CA GLY A 497 -4.22 40.10 -36.62
C GLY A 497 -5.03 39.50 -35.47
N LEU A 498 -4.56 38.34 -34.97
CA LEU A 498 -5.27 37.52 -34.01
C LEU A 498 -5.38 38.21 -32.64
N ALA A 499 -4.34 38.94 -32.20
CA ALA A 499 -4.33 39.67 -30.93
C ALA A 499 -5.46 40.71 -30.86
N HIS A 500 -5.60 41.53 -31.91
CA HIS A 500 -6.67 42.52 -31.97
C HIS A 500 -8.10 41.93 -31.95
N LYS A 501 -8.30 40.77 -32.61
CA LYS A 501 -9.59 40.06 -32.56
C LYS A 501 -9.88 39.51 -31.15
N LEU A 502 -8.87 38.99 -30.47
CA LEU A 502 -9.01 38.49 -29.11
C LEU A 502 -9.32 39.63 -28.12
N ASP A 503 -8.62 40.75 -28.21
CA ASP A 503 -8.89 41.93 -27.38
C ASP A 503 -10.32 42.45 -27.58
N GLN A 504 -10.82 42.53 -28.81
CA GLN A 504 -12.22 42.87 -29.08
C GLN A 504 -13.24 41.87 -28.48
N ILE A 505 -12.90 40.58 -28.47
CA ILE A 505 -13.75 39.57 -27.85
C ILE A 505 -13.77 39.78 -26.33
N PHE A 506 -12.59 40.01 -25.71
CA PHE A 506 -12.51 40.24 -24.27
C PHE A 506 -13.16 41.56 -23.84
N ASP A 507 -13.08 42.62 -24.62
CA ASP A 507 -13.76 43.88 -24.33
C ASP A 507 -15.30 43.72 -24.37
N ARG A 508 -15.81 42.98 -25.35
CA ARG A 508 -17.23 42.64 -25.39
C ARG A 508 -17.66 41.76 -24.19
N LEU A 509 -16.83 40.80 -23.87
CA LEU A 509 -17.08 39.91 -22.70
C LEU A 509 -17.07 40.73 -21.41
N LYS A 510 -16.09 41.62 -21.24
CA LYS A 510 -15.98 42.50 -20.06
C LYS A 510 -17.20 43.44 -19.94
N ALA A 511 -17.64 44.06 -21.05
CA ALA A 511 -18.83 44.90 -21.06
C ALA A 511 -20.09 44.11 -20.69
N ARG A 512 -20.26 42.89 -21.25
CA ARG A 512 -21.39 42.02 -20.92
C ARG A 512 -21.36 41.58 -19.48
N TYR A 513 -20.20 41.14 -18.99
CA TYR A 513 -20.00 40.75 -17.59
C TYR A 513 -20.33 41.91 -16.63
N ARG A 514 -19.84 43.13 -16.91
CA ARG A 514 -20.14 44.33 -16.10
C ARG A 514 -21.63 44.59 -16.01
N SER A 515 -22.38 44.47 -17.13
CA SER A 515 -23.82 44.57 -17.12
C SER A 515 -24.49 43.49 -16.27
N MET A 516 -24.11 42.21 -16.45
CA MET A 516 -24.65 41.10 -15.65
C MET A 516 -24.33 41.26 -14.18
N LEU A 517 -23.11 41.71 -13.83
CA LEU A 517 -22.70 41.94 -12.44
C LEU A 517 -23.50 43.08 -11.80
N HIS A 518 -23.73 44.16 -12.55
CA HIS A 518 -24.56 45.27 -12.11
C HIS A 518 -26.02 44.82 -11.77
N ASP A 519 -26.62 43.99 -12.62
CA ASP A 519 -27.96 43.39 -12.38
C ASP A 519 -27.94 42.45 -11.20
N THR A 520 -26.89 41.63 -11.06
CA THR A 520 -26.69 40.73 -9.90
C THR A 520 -26.55 41.51 -8.59
N LEU A 521 -25.84 42.63 -8.59
CA LEU A 521 -25.74 43.50 -7.42
C LEU A 521 -27.05 44.22 -7.08
N ASN A 522 -27.96 44.40 -8.01
CA ASN A 522 -29.30 44.91 -7.75
C ASN A 522 -30.18 43.83 -7.07
N THR A 523 -29.98 42.57 -7.38
CA THR A 523 -30.69 41.41 -6.84
C THR A 523 -29.88 40.64 -5.80
N ARG A 524 -28.91 41.27 -5.14
CA ARG A 524 -28.00 40.66 -4.16
C ARG A 524 -28.64 39.77 -3.06
N PRO A 525 -29.85 40.06 -2.50
CA PRO A 525 -30.46 39.16 -1.53
C PRO A 525 -30.81 37.80 -2.12
N VAL A 526 -31.26 37.77 -3.41
CA VAL A 526 -31.58 36.51 -4.12
C VAL A 526 -30.31 35.67 -4.33
N VAL A 527 -29.20 36.31 -4.72
CA VAL A 527 -27.90 35.64 -4.90
C VAL A 527 -27.39 35.06 -3.59
N LEU A 528 -27.57 35.76 -2.46
CA LEU A 528 -27.17 35.23 -1.15
C LEU A 528 -28.06 34.05 -0.70
N VAL A 529 -29.39 34.12 -0.92
CA VAL A 529 -30.26 32.96 -0.66
C VAL A 529 -29.85 31.77 -1.52
N PHE A 530 -29.55 31.98 -2.80
CA PHE A 530 -29.04 30.92 -3.66
C PHE A 530 -27.71 30.34 -3.15
N ALA A 531 -26.76 31.15 -2.73
CA ALA A 531 -25.51 30.69 -2.13
C ALA A 531 -25.75 29.86 -0.85
N VAL A 532 -26.71 30.28 0.00
CA VAL A 532 -27.08 29.49 1.19
C VAL A 532 -27.70 28.16 0.81
N ILE A 533 -28.53 28.09 -0.22
CA ILE A 533 -29.10 26.82 -0.72
C ILE A 533 -28.00 25.89 -1.17
N VAL A 534 -27.01 26.40 -1.93
CA VAL A 534 -25.85 25.62 -2.38
C VAL A 534 -25.02 25.12 -1.20
N LEU A 535 -24.84 25.95 -0.17
CA LEU A 535 -24.18 25.52 1.08
C LEU A 535 -24.93 24.38 1.78
N CYS A 536 -26.25 24.46 1.85
CA CYS A 536 -27.10 23.42 2.45
C CYS A 536 -27.12 22.12 1.62
N LEU A 537 -26.75 22.18 0.34
CA LEU A 537 -26.65 21.00 -0.53
C LEU A 537 -25.42 20.16 -0.22
N ILE A 538 -24.32 20.75 0.29
CA ILE A 538 -23.06 20.04 0.58
C ILE A 538 -23.27 18.81 1.49
N PRO A 539 -23.93 18.87 2.66
CA PRO A 539 -24.16 17.70 3.51
C PRO A 539 -24.98 16.61 2.81
N VAL A 540 -25.90 16.99 1.90
CA VAL A 540 -26.70 16.05 1.12
C VAL A 540 -25.81 15.32 0.12
N LEU A 541 -24.99 16.05 -0.63
CA LEU A 541 -24.04 15.46 -1.59
C LEU A 541 -23.08 14.51 -0.89
N LEU A 542 -22.48 14.92 0.24
CA LEU A 542 -21.56 14.10 1.03
C LEU A 542 -22.21 12.80 1.52
N LYS A 543 -23.47 12.86 1.97
CA LYS A 543 -24.18 11.68 2.49
C LYS A 543 -24.37 10.60 1.42
N PHE A 544 -24.59 10.98 0.18
CA PHE A 544 -24.86 10.04 -0.93
C PHE A 544 -23.64 9.74 -1.80
N THR A 545 -22.51 10.38 -1.54
CA THR A 545 -21.24 10.07 -2.23
C THR A 545 -20.63 8.79 -1.66
N LYS A 546 -20.21 7.88 -2.54
CA LYS A 546 -19.46 6.68 -2.15
C LYS A 546 -18.15 7.07 -1.48
N SER A 547 -17.78 6.38 -0.40
CA SER A 547 -16.55 6.66 0.35
C SER A 547 -15.73 5.38 0.51
N GLU A 548 -14.45 5.48 0.16
CA GLU A 548 -13.45 4.40 0.26
C GLU A 548 -12.09 4.99 0.63
N LEU A 549 -11.12 4.14 1.00
CA LEU A 549 -9.79 4.64 1.36
C LEU A 549 -9.06 5.13 0.10
N ALA A 550 -8.98 4.29 -0.92
CA ALA A 550 -8.45 4.60 -2.24
C ALA A 550 -9.16 3.74 -3.30
N PRO A 551 -9.23 4.20 -4.56
CA PRO A 551 -9.80 3.42 -5.65
C PRO A 551 -8.87 2.29 -6.07
N ASP A 552 -9.44 1.23 -6.65
CA ASP A 552 -8.67 0.17 -7.28
C ASP A 552 -7.94 0.70 -8.53
N GLU A 553 -6.68 0.29 -8.69
CA GLU A 553 -5.85 0.63 -9.85
C GLU A 553 -5.58 -0.59 -10.73
N ASP A 554 -5.43 -0.38 -12.01
CA ASP A 554 -5.07 -1.42 -12.96
C ASP A 554 -3.57 -1.75 -12.87
N GLN A 555 -3.25 -2.77 -12.05
CA GLN A 555 -1.86 -3.22 -11.82
C GLN A 555 -1.41 -4.31 -12.81
N GLY A 556 -2.27 -4.72 -13.74
CA GLY A 556 -1.95 -5.73 -14.75
C GLY A 556 -1.97 -7.17 -14.23
N ILE A 557 -2.57 -7.42 -13.08
CA ILE A 557 -2.69 -8.76 -12.49
C ILE A 557 -4.00 -8.90 -11.72
N ILE A 558 -4.64 -10.04 -11.85
CA ILE A 558 -5.78 -10.47 -11.04
C ILE A 558 -5.31 -11.60 -10.13
N PHE A 559 -5.34 -11.38 -8.82
CA PHE A 559 -5.08 -12.41 -7.84
C PHE A 559 -6.32 -13.25 -7.56
N MET A 560 -6.09 -14.50 -7.18
CA MET A 560 -7.16 -15.43 -6.81
C MET A 560 -6.78 -16.17 -5.56
N MET A 561 -7.74 -16.29 -4.66
CA MET A 561 -7.67 -17.18 -3.51
C MET A 561 -8.65 -18.31 -3.71
N ALA A 562 -8.18 -19.54 -3.58
CA ALA A 562 -8.98 -20.75 -3.63
C ALA A 562 -8.96 -21.44 -2.27
N THR A 563 -10.13 -21.80 -1.77
CA THR A 563 -10.27 -22.55 -0.51
C THR A 563 -11.10 -23.81 -0.76
N SER A 564 -10.54 -24.94 -0.36
CA SER A 564 -11.24 -26.22 -0.43
C SER A 564 -11.98 -26.50 0.90
N PRO A 565 -13.06 -27.32 0.87
CA PRO A 565 -13.74 -27.78 2.07
C PRO A 565 -12.81 -28.55 3.03
N GLN A 566 -13.06 -28.50 4.32
CA GLN A 566 -12.44 -29.42 5.27
C GLN A 566 -13.15 -30.77 5.22
N PRO A 567 -12.48 -31.91 5.31
CA PRO A 567 -11.03 -32.15 5.52
C PRO A 567 -10.30 -32.58 4.24
N THR A 568 -10.26 -31.75 3.24
CA THR A 568 -9.57 -32.10 1.99
C THR A 568 -8.04 -32.02 2.12
N ASN A 569 -7.34 -32.76 1.27
CA ASN A 569 -5.89 -32.77 1.16
C ASN A 569 -5.42 -31.93 -0.04
N LEU A 570 -4.10 -31.84 -0.20
CA LEU A 570 -3.47 -31.08 -1.29
C LEU A 570 -3.85 -31.62 -2.69
N ASP A 571 -4.01 -32.94 -2.85
CA ASP A 571 -4.39 -33.55 -4.14
C ASP A 571 -5.78 -33.09 -4.57
N TYR A 572 -6.69 -32.84 -3.61
CA TYR A 572 -8.03 -32.33 -3.91
C TYR A 572 -7.96 -30.92 -4.49
N ILE A 573 -7.28 -29.98 -3.82
CA ILE A 573 -7.19 -28.61 -4.30
C ILE A 573 -6.44 -28.52 -5.64
N ASN A 574 -5.35 -29.29 -5.82
CA ASN A 574 -4.61 -29.35 -7.09
C ASN A 574 -5.51 -29.74 -8.25
N ARG A 575 -6.34 -30.76 -8.08
CA ARG A 575 -7.26 -31.26 -9.13
C ARG A 575 -8.19 -30.16 -9.67
N TYR A 576 -8.62 -29.24 -8.83
CA TYR A 576 -9.53 -28.17 -9.24
C TYR A 576 -8.77 -26.93 -9.71
N THR A 577 -7.66 -26.58 -9.09
CA THR A 577 -6.85 -25.42 -9.51
C THR A 577 -6.14 -25.65 -10.84
N ASP A 578 -5.86 -26.88 -11.23
CA ASP A 578 -5.35 -27.23 -12.56
C ASP A 578 -6.29 -26.80 -13.71
N GLN A 579 -7.57 -26.55 -13.43
CA GLN A 579 -8.52 -26.04 -14.40
C GLN A 579 -8.38 -24.53 -14.65
N PHE A 580 -7.74 -23.79 -13.74
CA PHE A 580 -7.63 -22.33 -13.83
C PHE A 580 -6.92 -21.89 -15.09
N ILE A 581 -5.82 -22.53 -15.45
CA ILE A 581 -5.04 -22.16 -16.63
C ILE A 581 -5.84 -22.29 -17.94
N GLN A 582 -6.76 -23.23 -18.03
CA GLN A 582 -7.61 -23.39 -19.22
C GLN A 582 -8.57 -22.21 -19.33
N ILE A 583 -9.17 -21.80 -18.19
CA ILE A 583 -10.06 -20.63 -18.12
C ILE A 583 -9.31 -19.36 -18.47
N PHE A 584 -8.08 -19.18 -17.94
CA PHE A 584 -7.30 -17.95 -18.20
C PHE A 584 -6.89 -17.81 -19.66
N LYS A 585 -6.51 -18.90 -20.31
CA LYS A 585 -6.14 -18.92 -21.74
C LYS A 585 -7.30 -18.57 -22.69
N GLU A 586 -8.54 -18.54 -22.21
CA GLU A 586 -9.68 -18.08 -23.00
C GLU A 586 -9.73 -16.55 -23.14
N PHE A 587 -9.00 -15.80 -22.28
CA PHE A 587 -8.96 -14.34 -22.33
C PHE A 587 -7.86 -13.85 -23.27
N PRO A 588 -8.18 -12.97 -24.24
CA PRO A 588 -7.18 -12.42 -25.16
C PRO A 588 -6.05 -11.66 -24.47
N GLU A 589 -6.34 -11.12 -23.30
CA GLU A 589 -5.43 -10.33 -22.46
C GLU A 589 -4.48 -11.18 -21.62
N TYR A 590 -4.60 -12.51 -21.64
CA TYR A 590 -3.72 -13.43 -20.92
C TYR A 590 -2.27 -13.27 -21.36
N TYR A 591 -1.38 -13.14 -20.37
CA TYR A 591 0.07 -13.17 -20.56
C TYR A 591 0.69 -14.41 -19.94
N SER A 592 0.50 -14.63 -18.63
CA SER A 592 0.98 -15.81 -17.89
C SER A 592 0.16 -16.04 -16.63
N SER A 593 0.37 -17.18 -15.96
CA SER A 593 -0.27 -17.47 -14.68
C SER A 593 0.65 -18.23 -13.74
N PHE A 594 0.43 -18.04 -12.45
CA PHE A 594 1.07 -18.83 -11.41
C PHE A 594 0.04 -19.36 -10.42
N GLN A 595 0.35 -20.50 -9.79
CA GLN A 595 -0.47 -21.11 -8.76
C GLN A 595 0.43 -21.67 -7.66
N ILE A 596 0.10 -21.42 -6.41
CA ILE A 596 0.74 -21.97 -5.22
C ILE A 596 -0.35 -22.53 -4.33
N ASN A 597 -0.41 -23.86 -4.20
CA ASN A 597 -1.33 -24.56 -3.31
C ASN A 597 -0.62 -24.97 -2.03
N GLY A 598 -1.32 -24.89 -0.90
CA GLY A 598 -0.75 -25.19 0.42
C GLY A 598 -0.06 -23.98 1.08
N PHE A 599 -0.28 -22.75 0.58
CA PHE A 599 0.42 -21.55 1.05
C PHE A 599 0.18 -21.24 2.55
N ASN A 600 -1.07 -21.32 3.01
CA ASN A 600 -1.46 -21.12 4.42
C ASN A 600 -2.19 -22.33 5.01
N GLY A 601 -1.82 -23.54 4.58
CA GLY A 601 -2.45 -24.80 4.89
C GLY A 601 -2.90 -25.51 3.63
N VAL A 602 -2.96 -26.83 3.67
CA VAL A 602 -3.20 -27.70 2.49
C VAL A 602 -4.54 -27.43 1.78
N GLN A 603 -5.47 -26.73 2.45
CA GLN A 603 -6.79 -26.38 1.91
C GLN A 603 -6.83 -25.03 1.19
N THR A 604 -5.74 -24.28 1.15
CA THR A 604 -5.69 -22.94 0.54
C THR A 604 -4.73 -22.91 -0.63
N GLY A 605 -5.14 -22.21 -1.68
CA GLY A 605 -4.30 -21.93 -2.84
C GLY A 605 -4.38 -20.46 -3.21
N VAL A 606 -3.25 -19.89 -3.65
CA VAL A 606 -3.14 -18.54 -4.20
C VAL A 606 -2.66 -18.65 -5.63
N GLY A 607 -3.32 -17.95 -6.54
CA GLY A 607 -2.95 -17.89 -7.94
C GLY A 607 -2.92 -16.46 -8.45
N GLY A 608 -2.31 -16.28 -9.59
CA GLY A 608 -2.27 -14.99 -10.30
C GLY A 608 -2.46 -15.18 -11.79
N PHE A 609 -3.28 -14.31 -12.35
CA PHE A 609 -3.53 -14.17 -13.78
C PHE A 609 -2.95 -12.84 -14.24
N LEU A 610 -1.77 -12.89 -14.88
CA LEU A 610 -1.10 -11.71 -15.40
C LEU A 610 -1.68 -11.33 -16.75
N LEU A 611 -1.92 -10.04 -16.91
CA LEU A 611 -2.43 -9.44 -18.13
C LEU A 611 -1.28 -8.93 -19.02
N LYS A 612 -1.52 -8.86 -20.32
CA LYS A 612 -0.62 -8.17 -21.26
C LYS A 612 -0.41 -6.72 -20.83
N PRO A 613 0.69 -6.08 -21.25
CA PRO A 613 0.91 -4.64 -21.03
C PRO A 613 -0.28 -3.77 -21.41
N TRP A 614 -0.42 -2.60 -20.80
CA TRP A 614 -1.59 -1.70 -20.95
C TRP A 614 -1.81 -1.22 -22.39
N ASP A 615 -0.74 -1.09 -23.17
CA ASP A 615 -0.76 -0.69 -24.60
C ASP A 615 -1.13 -1.84 -25.55
N GLU A 616 -1.07 -3.08 -25.10
CA GLU A 616 -1.42 -4.28 -25.89
C GLU A 616 -2.84 -4.81 -25.62
N ARG A 617 -3.61 -4.15 -24.74
CA ARG A 617 -4.97 -4.55 -24.39
C ARG A 617 -5.94 -3.37 -24.39
N SER A 618 -7.20 -3.64 -24.68
CA SER A 618 -8.25 -2.63 -24.74
C SER A 618 -9.10 -2.56 -23.47
N ARG A 619 -9.12 -3.66 -22.68
CA ARG A 619 -9.91 -3.75 -21.45
C ARG A 619 -9.04 -3.60 -20.20
N THR A 620 -9.59 -2.95 -19.21
CA THR A 620 -8.97 -2.79 -17.89
C THR A 620 -9.09 -4.06 -17.05
N GLN A 621 -8.25 -4.19 -16.06
CA GLN A 621 -8.32 -5.27 -15.05
C GLN A 621 -9.70 -5.32 -14.38
N MET A 622 -10.30 -4.16 -14.08
CA MET A 622 -11.61 -4.05 -13.44
C MET A 622 -12.77 -4.53 -14.33
N GLU A 623 -12.62 -4.42 -15.66
CA GLU A 623 -13.61 -4.96 -16.62
C GLU A 623 -13.47 -6.47 -16.82
N ILE A 624 -12.25 -7.00 -16.67
CA ILE A 624 -11.95 -8.42 -16.87
C ILE A 624 -12.30 -9.24 -15.62
N LEU A 625 -12.03 -8.72 -14.41
CA LEU A 625 -12.23 -9.44 -13.14
C LEU A 625 -13.63 -10.04 -12.96
N PRO A 626 -14.76 -9.35 -13.25
CA PRO A 626 -16.10 -9.94 -13.12
C PRO A 626 -16.33 -11.15 -14.05
N GLU A 627 -15.77 -11.11 -15.27
CA GLU A 627 -15.88 -12.22 -16.23
C GLU A 627 -15.06 -13.43 -15.80
N VAL A 628 -13.83 -13.19 -15.28
CA VAL A 628 -12.98 -14.23 -14.71
C VAL A 628 -13.69 -14.86 -13.52
N GLN A 629 -14.25 -14.03 -12.61
CA GLN A 629 -14.99 -14.51 -11.44
C GLN A 629 -16.21 -15.36 -11.83
N ALA A 630 -16.96 -14.94 -12.84
CA ALA A 630 -18.12 -15.68 -13.33
C ALA A 630 -17.75 -17.08 -13.89
N LYS A 631 -16.62 -17.18 -14.59
CA LYS A 631 -16.12 -18.48 -15.11
C LYS A 631 -15.57 -19.37 -13.99
N LEU A 632 -14.83 -18.79 -13.05
CA LEU A 632 -14.30 -19.53 -11.89
C LEU A 632 -15.40 -20.03 -10.95
N ALA A 633 -16.52 -19.33 -10.84
CA ALA A 633 -17.70 -19.79 -10.08
C ALA A 633 -18.32 -21.09 -10.62
N GLY A 634 -18.01 -21.47 -11.86
CA GLY A 634 -18.38 -22.78 -12.43
C GLY A 634 -17.64 -23.97 -11.82
N ILE A 635 -16.56 -23.75 -11.07
CA ILE A 635 -15.78 -24.80 -10.40
C ILE A 635 -16.40 -25.09 -9.03
N SER A 636 -17.27 -26.11 -8.98
CA SER A 636 -18.06 -26.41 -7.77
C SER A 636 -17.29 -27.01 -6.58
N GLY A 637 -16.04 -27.39 -6.79
CA GLY A 637 -15.21 -28.05 -5.74
C GLY A 637 -14.45 -27.11 -4.80
N LEU A 638 -14.36 -25.83 -5.15
CA LEU A 638 -13.62 -24.82 -4.41
C LEU A 638 -14.48 -23.56 -4.20
N GLN A 639 -14.20 -22.83 -3.16
CA GLN A 639 -14.58 -21.42 -3.06
C GLN A 639 -13.43 -20.58 -3.63
N ILE A 640 -13.72 -19.83 -4.69
CA ILE A 640 -12.70 -19.09 -5.45
C ILE A 640 -13.11 -17.63 -5.53
N PHE A 641 -12.18 -16.74 -5.14
CA PHE A 641 -12.35 -15.30 -5.23
C PHE A 641 -11.20 -14.69 -6.01
N GLY A 642 -11.54 -13.94 -7.07
CA GLY A 642 -10.64 -13.05 -7.76
C GLY A 642 -10.68 -11.66 -7.13
N PHE A 643 -9.52 -11.03 -6.95
CA PHE A 643 -9.40 -9.70 -6.36
C PHE A 643 -8.23 -8.91 -6.94
N ASN A 644 -8.34 -7.59 -6.85
CA ASN A 644 -7.27 -6.68 -7.18
C ASN A 644 -6.38 -6.45 -5.96
N LEU A 645 -5.07 -6.24 -6.20
CA LEU A 645 -4.20 -5.80 -5.11
C LEU A 645 -4.60 -4.41 -4.64
N PRO A 646 -4.50 -4.12 -3.34
CA PRO A 646 -4.71 -2.78 -2.83
C PRO A 646 -3.82 -1.77 -3.54
N SER A 647 -4.36 -0.61 -3.86
CA SER A 647 -3.61 0.46 -4.53
C SER A 647 -2.68 1.23 -3.59
N LEU A 648 -2.90 1.15 -2.27
CA LEU A 648 -2.06 1.80 -1.27
C LEU A 648 -1.25 0.80 -0.47
N PRO A 649 0.00 1.15 -0.12
CA PRO A 649 0.80 0.37 0.79
C PRO A 649 0.28 0.47 2.23
N GLY A 650 0.59 -0.52 3.07
CA GLY A 650 0.28 -0.49 4.50
C GLY A 650 -1.17 -0.81 4.86
N THR A 651 -1.97 -1.27 3.93
CA THR A 651 -3.37 -1.69 4.19
C THR A 651 -3.49 -3.06 4.85
N GLY A 652 -2.36 -3.76 5.07
CA GLY A 652 -2.31 -5.08 5.69
C GLY A 652 -2.67 -6.22 4.73
N GLU A 653 -2.53 -7.45 5.24
CA GLU A 653 -2.89 -8.67 4.49
C GLU A 653 -4.38 -9.02 4.63
N GLY A 654 -4.90 -9.79 3.68
CA GLY A 654 -6.25 -10.35 3.71
C GLY A 654 -7.24 -9.64 2.80
N LEU A 655 -8.53 -9.92 3.00
CA LEU A 655 -9.60 -9.35 2.21
C LEU A 655 -9.82 -7.86 2.55
N PRO A 656 -10.34 -7.05 1.63
CA PRO A 656 -10.48 -5.60 1.83
C PRO A 656 -11.29 -5.21 3.05
N PHE A 657 -12.39 -5.94 3.30
CA PHE A 657 -13.24 -5.73 4.46
C PHE A 657 -12.87 -6.71 5.57
N GLN A 658 -12.52 -6.20 6.75
CA GLN A 658 -12.15 -7.00 7.93
C GLN A 658 -12.74 -6.38 9.19
N PHE A 659 -13.68 -7.10 9.80
CA PHE A 659 -14.32 -6.72 11.06
C PHE A 659 -13.97 -7.75 12.13
N VAL A 660 -13.33 -7.29 13.20
CA VAL A 660 -12.83 -8.14 14.30
C VAL A 660 -13.85 -8.15 15.43
N ILE A 661 -14.24 -9.34 15.85
CA ILE A 661 -15.02 -9.55 17.09
C ILE A 661 -14.10 -10.20 18.10
N ASN A 662 -13.98 -9.64 19.28
CA ASN A 662 -13.12 -10.18 20.32
C ASN A 662 -13.85 -10.34 21.66
N THR A 663 -13.41 -11.33 22.44
CA THR A 663 -14.02 -11.65 23.74
C THR A 663 -13.05 -12.46 24.61
N PRO A 664 -13.12 -12.37 25.94
CA PRO A 664 -12.43 -13.29 26.83
C PRO A 664 -13.11 -14.68 26.93
N ASN A 665 -14.32 -14.84 26.38
CA ASN A 665 -15.08 -16.08 26.40
C ASN A 665 -14.45 -17.14 25.46
N ASP A 666 -15.00 -18.35 25.48
CA ASP A 666 -14.54 -19.45 24.62
C ASP A 666 -14.87 -19.21 23.14
N TYR A 667 -14.16 -19.91 22.26
CA TYR A 667 -14.31 -19.77 20.81
C TYR A 667 -15.66 -20.27 20.30
N SER A 668 -16.36 -21.14 21.02
CA SER A 668 -17.69 -21.63 20.61
C SER A 668 -18.75 -20.55 20.77
N ALA A 669 -18.72 -19.80 21.85
CA ALA A 669 -19.57 -18.65 22.06
C ALA A 669 -19.24 -17.51 21.05
N LEU A 670 -17.96 -17.31 20.77
CA LEU A 670 -17.50 -16.34 19.79
C LEU A 670 -18.01 -16.65 18.38
N LEU A 671 -17.89 -17.92 17.93
CA LEU A 671 -18.38 -18.33 16.62
C LEU A 671 -19.88 -18.12 16.46
N GLN A 672 -20.69 -18.48 17.48
CA GLN A 672 -22.14 -18.28 17.44
C GLN A 672 -22.53 -16.81 17.23
N VAL A 673 -21.82 -15.87 17.87
CA VAL A 673 -22.05 -14.42 17.69
C VAL A 673 -21.61 -13.99 16.30
N ALA A 674 -20.41 -14.41 15.84
CA ALA A 674 -19.88 -14.08 14.53
C ALA A 674 -20.77 -14.59 13.39
N GLU A 675 -21.32 -15.82 13.51
CA GLU A 675 -22.24 -16.39 12.52
C GLU A 675 -23.56 -15.63 12.44
N ARG A 676 -24.14 -15.18 13.58
CA ARG A 676 -25.35 -14.36 13.56
C ARG A 676 -25.10 -13.03 12.87
N ILE A 677 -23.97 -12.36 13.18
CA ILE A 677 -23.60 -11.10 12.55
C ILE A 677 -23.38 -11.30 11.05
N LYS A 678 -22.62 -12.35 10.65
CA LYS A 678 -22.39 -12.70 9.24
C LYS A 678 -23.71 -12.97 8.49
N ALA A 679 -24.63 -13.75 9.07
CA ALA A 679 -25.90 -14.07 8.45
C ALA A 679 -26.73 -12.80 8.16
N ARG A 680 -26.90 -11.93 9.16
CA ARG A 680 -27.61 -10.65 8.99
C ARG A 680 -26.89 -9.70 8.03
N ALA A 681 -25.56 -9.67 8.06
CA ALA A 681 -24.78 -8.88 7.10
C ALA A 681 -24.98 -9.38 5.67
N THR A 682 -25.00 -10.69 5.46
CA THR A 682 -25.30 -11.30 4.15
C THR A 682 -26.73 -11.00 3.70
N GLU A 683 -27.73 -11.10 4.59
CA GLU A 683 -29.13 -10.76 4.30
C GLU A 683 -29.32 -9.28 3.91
N SER A 684 -28.42 -8.39 4.35
CA SER A 684 -28.45 -6.98 3.95
C SER A 684 -28.27 -6.76 2.46
N GLY A 685 -27.73 -7.74 1.72
CA GLY A 685 -27.42 -7.65 0.29
C GLY A 685 -26.29 -6.68 -0.06
N LYS A 686 -25.51 -6.22 0.93
CA LYS A 686 -24.44 -5.22 0.76
C LYS A 686 -23.05 -5.84 0.59
N PHE A 687 -22.94 -7.14 0.75
CA PHE A 687 -21.70 -7.89 0.62
C PHE A 687 -21.83 -8.97 -0.44
N ALA A 688 -20.86 -9.02 -1.37
CA ALA A 688 -20.78 -10.07 -2.37
C ALA A 688 -20.40 -11.41 -1.72
N PHE A 689 -19.54 -11.31 -0.72
CA PHE A 689 -19.02 -12.46 0.03
C PHE A 689 -18.61 -12.03 1.43
N LEU A 690 -18.92 -12.88 2.40
CA LEU A 690 -18.42 -12.79 3.77
C LEU A 690 -17.99 -14.18 4.25
N ASP A 691 -16.84 -14.24 4.89
CA ASP A 691 -16.33 -15.42 5.56
C ASP A 691 -15.88 -15.09 6.99
N ILE A 692 -15.79 -16.13 7.83
CA ILE A 692 -15.28 -16.05 9.20
C ILE A 692 -14.03 -16.90 9.25
N ASP A 693 -12.93 -16.35 9.76
CA ASP A 693 -11.65 -17.05 9.91
C ASP A 693 -11.67 -18.11 11.03
N LEU A 694 -12.71 -18.15 11.84
CA LEU A 694 -12.99 -19.16 12.88
C LEU A 694 -14.07 -20.13 12.39
N ALA A 695 -13.74 -21.42 12.34
CA ALA A 695 -14.69 -22.47 12.02
C ALA A 695 -14.36 -23.76 12.81
N PHE A 696 -15.39 -24.45 13.32
CA PHE A 696 -15.25 -25.75 14.01
C PHE A 696 -15.60 -26.89 13.05
N ASP A 697 -14.91 -26.96 11.93
CA ASP A 697 -15.17 -27.91 10.85
C ASP A 697 -14.01 -28.88 10.57
N LYS A 698 -12.90 -28.78 11.35
CA LYS A 698 -11.78 -29.72 11.25
C LYS A 698 -12.10 -30.97 12.04
N PRO A 699 -12.32 -32.13 11.39
CA PRO A 699 -12.46 -33.38 12.11
C PRO A 699 -11.12 -33.75 12.76
N GLU A 700 -11.15 -34.01 14.04
CA GLU A 700 -10.02 -34.47 14.82
C GLU A 700 -10.35 -35.83 15.45
N VAL A 701 -9.46 -36.77 15.28
CA VAL A 701 -9.52 -38.06 15.94
C VAL A 701 -8.80 -37.97 17.29
N VAL A 702 -9.56 -37.97 18.37
CA VAL A 702 -9.01 -37.94 19.71
C VAL A 702 -8.69 -39.39 20.15
N VAL A 703 -7.43 -39.59 20.50
CA VAL A 703 -6.92 -40.88 21.02
C VAL A 703 -6.87 -40.78 22.54
N ASP A 704 -7.95 -41.25 23.20
CA ASP A 704 -8.00 -41.30 24.66
C ASP A 704 -7.22 -42.53 25.16
N ILE A 705 -6.17 -42.32 25.95
CA ILE A 705 -5.29 -43.39 26.46
C ILE A 705 -5.75 -43.79 27.86
N ASP A 706 -6.01 -45.11 28.06
CA ASP A 706 -6.23 -45.70 29.38
C ASP A 706 -4.90 -45.82 30.13
N ARG A 707 -4.59 -44.78 30.91
CA ARG A 707 -3.32 -44.66 31.66
C ARG A 707 -3.14 -45.76 32.68
N ALA A 708 -4.23 -46.19 33.33
CA ALA A 708 -4.19 -47.25 34.33
C ALA A 708 -3.82 -48.59 33.68
N LYS A 709 -4.49 -48.91 32.56
CA LYS A 709 -4.23 -50.11 31.80
C LYS A 709 -2.85 -50.14 31.15
N ALA A 710 -2.40 -49.01 30.60
CA ALA A 710 -1.04 -48.88 30.06
C ALA A 710 0.01 -49.16 31.14
N ALA A 711 -0.15 -48.56 32.32
CA ALA A 711 0.76 -48.77 33.45
C ALA A 711 0.77 -50.25 33.91
N GLN A 712 -0.41 -50.90 34.01
CA GLN A 712 -0.51 -52.33 34.36
C GLN A 712 0.16 -53.25 33.35
N MET A 713 0.12 -52.85 32.05
CA MET A 713 0.76 -53.60 30.96
C MET A 713 2.23 -53.22 30.74
N GLY A 714 2.80 -52.33 31.55
CA GLY A 714 4.19 -51.91 31.45
C GLY A 714 4.51 -51.06 30.24
N VAL A 715 3.56 -50.22 29.77
CA VAL A 715 3.76 -49.30 28.65
C VAL A 715 3.77 -47.87 29.17
N SER A 716 4.81 -47.12 28.87
CA SER A 716 4.93 -45.71 29.27
C SER A 716 4.17 -44.77 28.30
N MET A 717 3.79 -43.58 28.81
CA MET A 717 3.18 -42.56 27.98
C MET A 717 4.14 -42.02 26.92
N ALA A 718 5.46 -42.00 27.20
CA ALA A 718 6.49 -41.63 26.26
C ALA A 718 6.58 -42.61 25.08
N ASP A 719 6.50 -43.94 25.34
CA ASP A 719 6.53 -44.96 24.27
C ASP A 719 5.30 -44.88 23.37
N LEU A 720 4.11 -44.64 23.97
CA LEU A 720 2.87 -44.43 23.20
C LEU A 720 2.93 -43.19 22.36
N GLY A 721 3.27 -42.05 22.96
CA GLY A 721 3.38 -40.75 22.26
C GLY A 721 4.46 -40.77 21.18
N GLY A 722 5.64 -41.33 21.50
CA GLY A 722 6.75 -41.46 20.54
C GLY A 722 6.40 -42.40 19.36
N THR A 723 5.65 -43.48 19.61
CA THR A 723 5.17 -44.37 18.53
C THR A 723 4.22 -43.62 17.59
N LEU A 724 3.22 -42.91 18.14
CA LEU A 724 2.29 -42.15 17.32
C LEU A 724 3.00 -41.00 16.56
N ALA A 725 3.92 -40.30 17.21
CA ALA A 725 4.72 -39.22 16.58
C ALA A 725 5.57 -39.77 15.42
N THR A 726 6.19 -40.92 15.56
CA THR A 726 7.00 -41.55 14.51
C THR A 726 6.15 -42.07 13.36
N LEU A 727 5.01 -42.70 13.65
CA LEU A 727 4.17 -43.33 12.61
C LEU A 727 3.34 -42.29 11.82
N LEU A 728 2.86 -41.25 12.49
CA LEU A 728 1.90 -40.29 11.91
C LEU A 728 2.41 -38.86 11.85
N GLY A 729 3.25 -38.43 12.82
CA GLY A 729 3.59 -37.01 13.04
C GLY A 729 4.81 -36.50 12.31
N GLU A 730 5.43 -37.24 11.40
CA GLU A 730 6.64 -36.86 10.66
C GLU A 730 7.82 -36.43 11.57
N ALA A 731 7.98 -37.15 12.70
CA ALA A 731 9.00 -36.81 13.68
C ALA A 731 10.42 -36.95 13.09
N GLU A 732 11.25 -35.92 13.27
CA GLU A 732 12.69 -35.98 12.97
C GLU A 732 13.37 -36.98 13.94
N ILE A 733 14.07 -37.95 13.37
CA ILE A 733 14.86 -38.92 14.19
C ILE A 733 16.23 -38.31 14.50
N ASN A 734 16.97 -37.93 13.45
CA ASN A 734 18.26 -37.29 13.47
C ASN A 734 18.54 -36.66 12.11
N ARG A 735 19.78 -36.27 11.88
CA ARG A 735 20.21 -35.62 10.63
C ARG A 735 21.35 -36.39 9.96
N PHE A 736 21.50 -36.16 8.68
CA PHE A 736 22.61 -36.68 7.88
C PHE A 736 23.11 -35.57 6.94
N THR A 737 24.33 -35.71 6.43
CA THR A 737 24.99 -34.67 5.66
C THR A 737 25.20 -35.10 4.20
N ILE A 738 24.77 -34.25 3.24
CA ILE A 738 25.11 -34.36 1.83
C ILE A 738 25.80 -33.06 1.40
N GLU A 739 26.98 -33.14 0.78
CA GLU A 739 27.72 -32.00 0.24
C GLU A 739 27.87 -30.82 1.23
N GLY A 740 28.10 -31.15 2.51
CA GLY A 740 28.27 -30.15 3.57
C GLY A 740 26.99 -29.55 4.14
N ARG A 741 25.80 -29.99 3.72
CA ARG A 741 24.52 -29.56 4.29
C ARG A 741 23.85 -30.66 5.09
N SER A 742 23.18 -30.28 6.15
CA SER A 742 22.48 -31.17 7.07
C SER A 742 21.00 -31.25 6.70
N TYR A 743 20.51 -32.49 6.49
CA TYR A 743 19.13 -32.82 6.13
C TYR A 743 18.51 -33.73 7.20
N LYS A 744 17.18 -33.66 7.34
CA LYS A 744 16.44 -34.47 8.34
C LYS A 744 16.32 -35.94 7.88
N VAL A 745 16.30 -36.85 8.85
CA VAL A 745 15.86 -38.22 8.67
C VAL A 745 14.47 -38.36 9.32
N ILE A 746 13.45 -38.65 8.51
CA ILE A 746 12.06 -38.65 8.91
C ILE A 746 11.45 -40.03 8.69
N ALA A 747 10.92 -40.64 9.75
CA ALA A 747 10.14 -41.85 9.65
C ALA A 747 8.65 -41.57 9.67
N GLN A 748 7.90 -42.29 8.85
CA GLN A 748 6.44 -42.25 8.79
C GLN A 748 5.92 -43.54 8.17
N VAL A 749 4.67 -43.92 8.46
CA VAL A 749 4.06 -45.05 7.75
C VAL A 749 3.73 -44.68 6.30
N GLU A 750 3.80 -45.66 5.40
CA GLU A 750 3.34 -45.46 4.01
C GLU A 750 1.87 -45.01 3.95
N ARG A 751 1.53 -44.23 2.92
CA ARG A 751 0.19 -43.63 2.76
C ARG A 751 -0.96 -44.61 2.87
N PRO A 752 -0.93 -45.87 2.33
CA PRO A 752 -2.03 -46.82 2.50
C PRO A 752 -2.31 -47.20 3.92
N TYR A 753 -1.32 -47.08 4.83
CA TYR A 753 -1.48 -47.44 6.24
C TYR A 753 -1.89 -46.28 7.15
N ARG A 754 -2.15 -45.07 6.59
CA ARG A 754 -2.61 -43.85 7.28
C ARG A 754 -3.74 -43.12 6.56
N ASP A 755 -4.38 -43.80 5.60
CA ASP A 755 -5.46 -43.21 4.79
C ASP A 755 -6.79 -43.10 5.57
N ASN A 756 -6.92 -43.86 6.66
CA ASN A 756 -8.08 -43.78 7.58
C ASN A 756 -7.67 -44.04 9.03
N PRO A 757 -8.39 -43.47 10.02
CA PRO A 757 -8.10 -43.66 11.44
C PRO A 757 -8.18 -45.09 11.96
N GLY A 758 -8.86 -46.01 11.24
CA GLY A 758 -8.98 -47.43 11.60
C GLY A 758 -7.62 -48.15 11.66
N TRP A 759 -6.61 -47.64 10.94
CA TRP A 759 -5.25 -48.17 11.00
C TRP A 759 -4.61 -48.08 12.39
N LEU A 760 -5.02 -47.12 13.26
CA LEU A 760 -4.58 -47.04 14.65
C LEU A 760 -4.72 -48.37 15.42
N ASN A 761 -5.68 -49.20 15.05
CA ASN A 761 -5.89 -50.51 15.67
C ASN A 761 -4.83 -51.55 15.27
N ASN A 762 -4.11 -51.32 14.18
CA ASN A 762 -3.09 -52.22 13.65
C ASN A 762 -1.66 -51.76 13.98
N TYR A 763 -1.49 -50.71 14.79
CA TYR A 763 -0.19 -50.32 15.29
C TYR A 763 0.13 -51.01 16.61
N TYR A 764 1.42 -51.18 16.87
CA TYR A 764 1.91 -51.92 18.03
C TYR A 764 2.93 -51.11 18.81
N VAL A 765 2.92 -51.30 20.13
CA VAL A 765 3.92 -50.80 21.07
C VAL A 765 4.52 -51.97 21.84
N LYS A 766 5.74 -51.82 22.36
CA LYS A 766 6.35 -52.82 23.27
C LYS A 766 6.08 -52.44 24.71
N ASN A 767 5.88 -53.45 25.53
CA ASN A 767 5.88 -53.29 26.98
C ASN A 767 7.30 -53.42 27.55
N SER A 768 7.44 -53.23 28.88
CA SER A 768 8.71 -53.37 29.60
C SER A 768 9.36 -54.77 29.45
N ASP A 769 8.61 -55.81 29.14
CA ASP A 769 9.08 -57.19 28.89
C ASP A 769 9.47 -57.41 27.42
N GLY A 770 9.38 -56.40 26.55
CA GLY A 770 9.66 -56.51 25.12
C GLY A 770 8.55 -57.19 24.28
N LYS A 771 7.37 -57.45 24.83
CA LYS A 771 6.24 -58.04 24.14
C LYS A 771 5.44 -56.99 23.38
N LEU A 772 5.04 -57.31 22.14
CA LEU A 772 4.15 -56.48 21.33
C LEU A 772 2.74 -56.46 21.92
N LEU A 773 2.20 -55.24 22.04
CA LEU A 773 0.82 -54.97 22.40
C LEU A 773 0.17 -54.12 21.31
N ALA A 774 -1.02 -54.55 20.84
CA ALA A 774 -1.78 -53.75 19.90
C ALA A 774 -2.25 -52.44 20.56
N LEU A 775 -2.09 -51.32 19.88
CA LEU A 775 -2.45 -49.99 20.37
C LEU A 775 -3.95 -49.94 20.76
N SER A 776 -4.80 -50.64 20.01
CA SER A 776 -6.25 -50.79 20.28
C SER A 776 -6.59 -51.32 21.67
N THR A 777 -5.67 -52.01 22.34
CA THR A 777 -5.89 -52.46 23.71
C THR A 777 -5.74 -51.33 24.74
N LEU A 778 -5.05 -50.27 24.41
CA LEU A 778 -4.65 -49.18 25.32
C LEU A 778 -5.37 -47.85 25.02
N ILE A 779 -6.00 -47.76 23.86
CA ILE A 779 -6.62 -46.51 23.41
C ILE A 779 -8.11 -46.67 23.12
N LYS A 780 -8.83 -45.58 23.26
CA LYS A 780 -10.18 -45.40 22.76
C LYS A 780 -10.18 -44.23 21.76
N VAL A 781 -10.73 -44.47 20.60
CA VAL A 781 -10.78 -43.46 19.53
C VAL A 781 -12.16 -42.82 19.52
N SER A 782 -12.21 -41.48 19.45
CA SER A 782 -13.45 -40.71 19.33
C SER A 782 -13.25 -39.57 18.36
N ASP A 783 -14.28 -39.27 17.59
CA ASP A 783 -14.25 -38.15 16.63
C ASP A 783 -14.80 -36.87 17.27
N ARG A 784 -14.12 -35.78 17.09
CA ARG A 784 -14.57 -34.43 17.53
C ARG A 784 -14.33 -33.42 16.44
N ALA A 785 -15.18 -32.40 16.35
CA ALA A 785 -14.91 -31.23 15.55
C ALA A 785 -14.08 -30.21 16.36
N ARG A 786 -13.00 -29.74 15.79
CA ARG A 786 -12.11 -28.73 16.39
C ARG A 786 -11.99 -27.50 15.51
N PRO A 787 -11.60 -26.34 16.07
CA PRO A 787 -11.29 -25.18 15.28
C PRO A 787 -10.05 -25.43 14.42
N ARG A 788 -10.06 -24.90 13.20
CA ARG A 788 -8.91 -24.95 12.28
C ARG A 788 -7.68 -24.29 12.88
N GLN A 789 -7.91 -23.13 13.49
CA GLN A 789 -6.94 -22.29 14.14
C GLN A 789 -7.61 -21.48 15.26
N LEU A 790 -6.83 -21.01 16.20
CA LEU A 790 -7.26 -20.16 17.29
C LEU A 790 -6.61 -18.79 17.11
N ASN A 791 -7.44 -17.81 16.78
CA ASN A 791 -6.99 -16.45 16.52
C ASN A 791 -7.18 -15.59 17.77
N GLN A 792 -6.23 -14.68 18.01
CA GLN A 792 -6.36 -13.66 19.05
C GLN A 792 -6.03 -12.31 18.46
N PHE A 793 -6.74 -11.29 18.93
CA PHE A 793 -6.51 -9.88 18.64
C PHE A 793 -6.33 -9.14 19.95
N GLN A 794 -5.22 -8.42 20.12
CA GLN A 794 -4.88 -7.74 21.36
C GLN A 794 -5.00 -8.69 22.60
N GLN A 795 -4.49 -9.92 22.48
CA GLN A 795 -4.51 -10.98 23.49
C GLN A 795 -5.90 -11.54 23.86
N LEU A 796 -6.98 -11.10 23.23
CA LEU A 796 -8.32 -11.64 23.38
C LEU A 796 -8.64 -12.64 22.27
N ASN A 797 -9.43 -13.65 22.57
CA ASN A 797 -9.93 -14.57 21.55
C ASN A 797 -10.73 -13.79 20.52
N SER A 798 -10.43 -13.98 19.25
CA SER A 798 -11.01 -13.20 18.17
C SER A 798 -11.50 -14.03 17.00
N ALA A 799 -12.49 -13.50 16.29
CA ALA A 799 -12.94 -13.97 15.00
C ALA A 799 -13.04 -12.76 14.06
N ILE A 800 -12.52 -12.89 12.85
CA ILE A 800 -12.55 -11.86 11.82
C ILE A 800 -13.63 -12.24 10.80
N ILE A 801 -14.64 -11.39 10.66
CA ILE A 801 -15.58 -11.42 9.55
C ILE A 801 -14.92 -10.61 8.42
N GLN A 802 -14.57 -11.29 7.34
CA GLN A 802 -13.85 -10.70 6.22
C GLN A 802 -14.58 -10.94 4.90
N GLY A 803 -14.39 -10.05 3.93
CA GLY A 803 -15.06 -10.23 2.65
C GLY A 803 -14.95 -9.06 1.68
N PHE A 804 -15.85 -9.08 0.69
CA PHE A 804 -15.95 -8.06 -0.36
C PHE A 804 -17.30 -7.34 -0.26
N PRO A 805 -17.33 -6.03 0.08
CA PRO A 805 -18.54 -5.24 0.01
C PRO A 805 -18.91 -4.91 -1.44
N ILE A 806 -20.20 -4.89 -1.75
CA ILE A 806 -20.75 -4.37 -3.03
C ILE A 806 -20.93 -2.84 -2.94
N VAL A 807 -21.12 -2.35 -1.72
CA VAL A 807 -21.27 -0.93 -1.40
C VAL A 807 -19.89 -0.33 -1.03
N SER A 808 -19.84 0.97 -0.79
CA SER A 808 -18.62 1.62 -0.32
C SER A 808 -18.16 1.08 1.04
N MET A 809 -16.84 1.14 1.31
CA MET A 809 -16.26 0.69 2.58
C MET A 809 -16.92 1.36 3.79
N GLY A 810 -17.20 2.66 3.70
CA GLY A 810 -17.89 3.40 4.78
C GLY A 810 -19.29 2.87 5.07
N GLU A 811 -20.08 2.57 4.04
CA GLU A 811 -21.42 2.00 4.19
C GLU A 811 -21.37 0.57 4.72
N ALA A 812 -20.40 -0.23 4.27
CA ALA A 812 -20.19 -1.58 4.77
C ALA A 812 -19.85 -1.60 6.26
N ILE A 813 -18.92 -0.73 6.70
CA ILE A 813 -18.52 -0.58 8.10
C ILE A 813 -19.70 -0.12 8.97
N GLU A 814 -20.48 0.86 8.53
CA GLU A 814 -21.65 1.34 9.28
C GLU A 814 -22.70 0.26 9.42
N THR A 815 -22.95 -0.51 8.35
CA THR A 815 -23.92 -1.62 8.35
C THR A 815 -23.50 -2.72 9.33
N ILE A 816 -22.23 -3.17 9.28
CA ILE A 816 -21.78 -4.23 10.20
C ILE A 816 -21.73 -3.75 11.65
N ARG A 817 -21.37 -2.48 11.89
CA ARG A 817 -21.36 -1.88 13.22
C ARG A 817 -22.74 -1.84 13.83
N GLN A 818 -23.75 -1.46 13.06
CA GLN A 818 -25.14 -1.47 13.50
C GLN A 818 -25.58 -2.89 13.85
N ILE A 819 -25.34 -3.87 12.96
CA ILE A 819 -25.67 -5.27 13.19
C ILE A 819 -24.97 -5.80 14.43
N ALA A 820 -23.66 -5.52 14.58
CA ALA A 820 -22.90 -5.94 15.75
C ALA A 820 -23.43 -5.33 17.06
N SER A 821 -23.86 -4.08 17.06
CA SER A 821 -24.45 -3.43 18.24
C SER A 821 -25.78 -4.06 18.68
N GLU A 822 -26.51 -4.69 17.75
CA GLU A 822 -27.78 -5.38 18.01
C GLU A 822 -27.57 -6.85 18.43
N GLU A 823 -26.56 -7.55 17.85
CA GLU A 823 -26.35 -8.98 18.02
C GLU A 823 -25.29 -9.35 19.07
N ALA A 824 -24.33 -8.48 19.35
CA ALA A 824 -23.25 -8.79 20.29
C ALA A 824 -23.73 -8.61 21.75
N PRO A 825 -23.71 -9.67 22.56
CA PRO A 825 -24.07 -9.56 23.98
C PRO A 825 -22.98 -8.86 24.79
N ALA A 826 -23.26 -8.55 26.06
CA ALA A 826 -22.26 -7.99 26.97
C ALA A 826 -21.03 -8.92 27.11
N GLY A 827 -19.82 -8.34 27.08
CA GLY A 827 -18.55 -9.06 27.12
C GLY A 827 -17.94 -9.34 25.74
N PHE A 828 -18.59 -8.89 24.67
CA PHE A 828 -18.02 -8.85 23.32
C PHE A 828 -17.67 -7.42 22.94
N ALA A 829 -16.51 -7.25 22.34
CA ALA A 829 -16.07 -6.00 21.76
C ALA A 829 -15.78 -6.19 20.26
N TYR A 830 -15.64 -5.11 19.53
CA TYR A 830 -15.27 -5.15 18.12
C TYR A 830 -14.16 -4.15 17.82
N ASP A 831 -13.38 -4.47 16.82
CA ASP A 831 -12.33 -3.65 16.25
C ASP A 831 -12.26 -3.90 14.73
N TYR A 832 -11.29 -3.36 14.07
CA TYR A 832 -11.06 -3.52 12.64
C TYR A 832 -9.62 -3.95 12.38
N ALA A 833 -9.38 -4.61 11.26
CA ALA A 833 -8.05 -4.96 10.78
C ALA A 833 -7.88 -4.53 9.32
N GLY A 834 -6.64 -4.57 8.83
CA GLY A 834 -6.33 -4.28 7.43
C GLY A 834 -6.85 -2.94 6.92
N ALA A 835 -7.35 -2.91 5.68
CA ALA A 835 -7.86 -1.71 5.03
C ALA A 835 -9.06 -1.08 5.77
N SER A 836 -9.90 -1.89 6.43
CA SER A 836 -11.02 -1.40 7.25
C SER A 836 -10.54 -0.57 8.44
N ARG A 837 -9.45 -1.01 9.11
CA ARG A 837 -8.83 -0.27 10.23
C ARG A 837 -8.28 1.07 9.76
N GLN A 838 -7.53 1.06 8.66
CA GLN A 838 -6.98 2.29 8.06
C GLN A 838 -8.10 3.28 7.71
N TYR A 839 -9.18 2.80 7.08
CA TYR A 839 -10.33 3.64 6.75
C TYR A 839 -10.95 4.30 7.99
N VAL A 840 -11.13 3.56 9.08
CA VAL A 840 -11.73 4.09 10.32
C VAL A 840 -10.79 5.09 11.02
N GLN A 841 -9.50 4.81 11.05
CA GLN A 841 -8.50 5.70 11.68
C GLN A 841 -8.32 7.01 10.90
N GLU A 842 -8.25 6.93 9.56
CA GLU A 842 -7.99 8.07 8.69
C GLU A 842 -9.24 8.95 8.47
N GLY A 843 -10.44 8.39 8.56
CA GLY A 843 -11.69 9.07 8.22
C GLY A 843 -11.98 10.36 9.02
N SER A 844 -11.48 10.48 10.24
CA SER A 844 -11.65 11.68 11.08
C SER A 844 -10.52 12.72 10.90
N ALA A 845 -9.32 12.29 10.59
CA ALA A 845 -8.11 13.13 10.52
C ALA A 845 -8.22 14.21 9.44
N LEU A 846 -8.83 13.88 8.31
CA LEU A 846 -8.98 14.79 7.17
C LEU A 846 -9.97 15.93 7.41
N TRP A 847 -11.06 15.68 8.12
CA TRP A 847 -12.00 16.76 8.49
C TRP A 847 -11.37 17.78 9.44
N VAL A 848 -10.54 17.30 10.37
CA VAL A 848 -9.77 18.17 11.27
C VAL A 848 -8.77 19.00 10.47
N THR A 849 -8.06 18.38 9.53
CA THR A 849 -7.10 19.07 8.64
C THR A 849 -7.78 20.12 7.79
N PHE A 850 -8.94 19.81 7.23
CA PHE A 850 -9.73 20.75 6.44
C PHE A 850 -10.17 21.97 7.27
N ALA A 851 -10.68 21.75 8.48
CA ALA A 851 -11.05 22.83 9.39
C ALA A 851 -9.82 23.67 9.81
N LEU A 852 -8.69 23.02 10.06
CA LEU A 852 -7.44 23.70 10.42
C LEU A 852 -6.89 24.51 9.23
N ALA A 853 -6.95 23.97 8.00
CA ALA A 853 -6.55 24.70 6.80
C ALA A 853 -7.40 25.97 6.61
N LEU A 854 -8.72 25.88 6.75
CA LEU A 854 -9.61 27.06 6.71
C LEU A 854 -9.28 28.09 7.80
N ALA A 855 -9.01 27.63 9.02
CA ALA A 855 -8.64 28.52 10.13
C ALA A 855 -7.30 29.23 9.89
N ILE A 856 -6.30 28.50 9.40
CA ILE A 856 -4.97 29.07 9.09
C ILE A 856 -5.09 30.09 7.95
N ILE A 857 -5.81 29.79 6.87
CA ILE A 857 -6.04 30.73 5.78
C ILE A 857 -6.74 31.98 6.30
N PHE A 858 -7.79 31.82 7.10
CA PHE A 858 -8.48 32.93 7.71
C PHE A 858 -7.54 33.83 8.51
N LEU A 859 -6.67 33.24 9.36
CA LEU A 859 -5.73 34.01 10.17
C LEU A 859 -4.65 34.71 9.34
N VAL A 860 -4.10 34.01 8.32
CA VAL A 860 -3.10 34.59 7.41
C VAL A 860 -3.70 35.75 6.64
N LEU A 861 -4.91 35.59 6.08
CA LEU A 861 -5.61 36.68 5.39
C LEU A 861 -5.99 37.81 6.33
N ALA A 862 -6.41 37.51 7.58
CA ALA A 862 -6.75 38.54 8.56
C ALA A 862 -5.55 39.42 8.91
N ALA A 863 -4.38 38.79 9.09
CA ALA A 863 -3.11 39.49 9.32
C ALA A 863 -2.68 40.32 8.10
N GLN A 864 -2.90 39.80 6.88
CA GLN A 864 -2.53 40.47 5.65
C GLN A 864 -3.41 41.69 5.36
N PHE A 865 -4.72 41.54 5.49
CA PHE A 865 -5.69 42.64 5.22
C PHE A 865 -5.90 43.57 6.42
N GLU A 866 -5.30 43.27 7.57
CA GLU A 866 -5.60 43.93 8.85
C GLU A 866 -7.11 44.05 9.12
N SER A 867 -7.87 43.02 8.74
CA SER A 867 -9.31 42.97 8.74
C SER A 867 -9.80 41.56 8.97
N PHE A 868 -10.77 41.37 9.88
CA PHE A 868 -11.48 40.09 10.04
C PHE A 868 -12.67 39.93 9.08
N ARG A 869 -13.06 40.99 8.36
CA ARG A 869 -14.19 40.97 7.41
C ARG A 869 -13.78 40.50 6.04
N ASP A 870 -12.63 40.97 5.51
CA ASP A 870 -12.16 40.64 4.17
C ASP A 870 -11.87 39.14 3.99
N PRO A 871 -11.23 38.44 4.95
CA PRO A 871 -11.09 36.99 4.89
C PRO A 871 -12.45 36.25 4.82
N LEU A 872 -13.46 36.70 5.57
CA LEU A 872 -14.79 36.09 5.50
C LEU A 872 -15.42 36.23 4.11
N VAL A 873 -15.24 37.39 3.47
CA VAL A 873 -15.72 37.61 2.09
C VAL A 873 -15.06 36.64 1.13
N ILE A 874 -13.72 36.47 1.24
CA ILE A 874 -12.93 35.60 0.36
C ILE A 874 -13.34 34.14 0.59
N LEU A 875 -13.44 33.70 1.84
CA LEU A 875 -13.65 32.30 2.19
C LEU A 875 -15.08 31.80 1.92
N VAL A 876 -16.06 32.68 1.71
CA VAL A 876 -17.42 32.28 1.29
C VAL A 876 -17.40 31.52 -0.04
N THR A 877 -16.43 31.80 -0.94
CA THR A 877 -16.32 31.12 -2.23
C THR A 877 -15.84 29.66 -2.11
N VAL A 878 -15.14 29.32 -1.03
CA VAL A 878 -14.55 28.00 -0.82
C VAL A 878 -15.62 26.90 -0.71
N PRO A 879 -16.60 26.97 0.21
CA PRO A 879 -17.65 25.94 0.28
C PRO A 879 -18.45 25.82 -1.01
N LEU A 880 -18.69 26.93 -1.71
CA LEU A 880 -19.40 26.92 -2.99
C LEU A 880 -18.62 26.17 -4.08
N SER A 881 -17.29 26.33 -4.10
CA SER A 881 -16.41 25.58 -4.98
C SER A 881 -16.38 24.07 -4.64
N ILE A 882 -16.39 23.72 -3.36
CA ILE A 882 -16.49 22.35 -2.87
C ILE A 882 -17.78 21.69 -3.37
N CYS A 883 -18.89 22.40 -3.34
CA CYS A 883 -20.14 21.89 -3.90
C CYS A 883 -19.97 21.49 -5.38
N GLY A 884 -19.28 22.32 -6.17
CA GLY A 884 -18.95 22.02 -7.57
C GLY A 884 -18.07 20.75 -7.71
N ALA A 885 -17.11 20.57 -6.84
CA ALA A 885 -16.23 19.40 -6.81
C ALA A 885 -16.96 18.11 -6.39
N LEU A 886 -17.97 18.22 -5.54
CA LEU A 886 -18.77 17.08 -5.08
C LEU A 886 -19.77 16.56 -6.12
N ILE A 887 -20.13 17.34 -7.13
CA ILE A 887 -21.09 16.94 -8.17
C ILE A 887 -20.67 15.66 -8.90
N PRO A 888 -19.46 15.54 -9.48
CA PRO A 888 -19.04 14.31 -10.14
C PRO A 888 -18.95 13.12 -9.20
N LEU A 889 -18.58 13.34 -7.94
CA LEU A 889 -18.54 12.29 -6.93
C LEU A 889 -19.95 11.75 -6.61
N PHE A 890 -20.90 12.66 -6.46
CA PHE A 890 -22.33 12.32 -6.27
C PHE A 890 -22.93 11.58 -7.47
N LEU A 891 -22.52 11.93 -8.69
CA LEU A 891 -22.94 11.25 -9.92
C LEU A 891 -22.29 9.85 -10.08
N GLY A 892 -21.41 9.46 -9.18
CA GLY A 892 -20.75 8.15 -9.20
C GLY A 892 -19.62 8.03 -10.23
N LEU A 893 -19.12 9.16 -10.77
CA LEU A 893 -17.96 9.18 -11.66
C LEU A 893 -16.65 8.94 -10.89
N SER A 894 -16.62 9.29 -9.61
CA SER A 894 -15.51 9.10 -8.68
C SER A 894 -16.06 8.86 -7.27
N SER A 895 -15.19 8.53 -6.32
CA SER A 895 -15.52 8.32 -4.91
C SER A 895 -14.87 9.38 -4.02
N MET A 896 -15.36 9.50 -2.78
CA MET A 896 -14.65 10.23 -1.74
C MET A 896 -13.53 9.35 -1.20
N ASN A 897 -12.30 9.62 -1.62
CA ASN A 897 -11.10 8.88 -1.27
C ASN A 897 -9.95 9.85 -0.95
N ILE A 898 -8.80 9.34 -0.57
CA ILE A 898 -7.67 10.19 -0.19
C ILE A 898 -7.21 11.14 -1.30
N TYR A 899 -7.30 10.75 -2.58
CA TYR A 899 -6.91 11.60 -3.73
C TYR A 899 -7.91 12.74 -3.95
N THR A 900 -9.21 12.44 -3.93
CA THR A 900 -10.27 13.46 -4.05
C THR A 900 -10.25 14.43 -2.86
N GLN A 901 -9.96 13.96 -1.66
CA GLN A 901 -9.85 14.80 -0.46
C GLN A 901 -8.68 15.77 -0.53
N VAL A 902 -7.52 15.33 -1.02
CA VAL A 902 -6.37 16.20 -1.28
C VAL A 902 -6.68 17.20 -2.40
N GLY A 903 -7.40 16.77 -3.44
CA GLY A 903 -7.95 17.67 -4.45
C GLY A 903 -8.82 18.77 -3.85
N LEU A 904 -9.71 18.44 -2.90
CA LEU A 904 -10.55 19.39 -2.18
C LEU A 904 -9.74 20.38 -1.33
N VAL A 905 -8.71 19.91 -0.59
CA VAL A 905 -7.82 20.81 0.16
C VAL A 905 -7.06 21.74 -0.78
N THR A 906 -6.54 21.22 -1.89
CA THR A 906 -5.85 22.02 -2.92
C THR A 906 -6.77 23.10 -3.50
N LEU A 907 -8.04 22.76 -3.74
CA LEU A 907 -9.05 23.67 -4.25
C LEU A 907 -9.32 24.88 -3.33
N ILE A 908 -9.19 24.70 -2.00
CA ILE A 908 -9.33 25.82 -1.03
C ILE A 908 -8.31 26.92 -1.37
N GLY A 909 -7.05 26.53 -1.55
CA GLY A 909 -5.97 27.49 -1.89
C GLY A 909 -6.16 28.14 -3.25
N LEU A 910 -6.55 27.35 -4.24
CA LEU A 910 -6.74 27.82 -5.61
C LEU A 910 -7.84 28.88 -5.72
N ILE A 911 -9.01 28.60 -5.16
CA ILE A 911 -10.16 29.49 -5.28
C ILE A 911 -10.01 30.77 -4.44
N SER A 912 -9.35 30.63 -3.26
CA SER A 912 -9.08 31.79 -2.40
C SER A 912 -8.22 32.86 -3.11
N LYS A 913 -7.31 32.44 -4.00
CA LYS A 913 -6.43 33.34 -4.78
C LYS A 913 -7.23 34.30 -5.66
N HIS A 914 -8.27 33.83 -6.33
CA HIS A 914 -9.14 34.70 -7.14
C HIS A 914 -9.89 35.72 -6.28
N GLY A 915 -10.35 35.28 -5.10
CA GLY A 915 -11.01 36.16 -4.12
C GLY A 915 -10.08 37.26 -3.60
N ILE A 916 -8.81 36.90 -3.26
CA ILE A 916 -7.78 37.83 -2.79
C ILE A 916 -7.57 38.93 -3.82
N LEU A 917 -7.37 38.57 -5.08
CA LEU A 917 -7.12 39.54 -6.17
C LEU A 917 -8.27 40.54 -6.34
N ILE A 918 -9.52 40.10 -6.29
CA ILE A 918 -10.69 40.99 -6.46
C ILE A 918 -10.85 41.89 -5.23
N VAL A 919 -10.75 41.35 -4.02
CA VAL A 919 -10.95 42.09 -2.76
C VAL A 919 -9.85 43.11 -2.54
N GLU A 920 -8.57 42.75 -2.77
CA GLU A 920 -7.43 43.65 -2.62
C GLU A 920 -7.55 44.85 -3.60
N PHE A 921 -7.88 44.55 -4.86
CA PHE A 921 -8.04 45.60 -5.85
C PHE A 921 -9.26 46.52 -5.59
N ALA A 922 -10.37 45.95 -5.09
CA ALA A 922 -11.53 46.71 -4.61
C ALA A 922 -11.15 47.64 -3.44
N ASN A 923 -10.40 47.12 -2.47
CA ASN A 923 -9.94 47.91 -1.32
C ASN A 923 -8.94 49.02 -1.77
N GLN A 924 -8.08 48.75 -2.74
CA GLN A 924 -7.19 49.74 -3.33
C GLN A 924 -7.96 50.85 -4.04
N LEU A 925 -8.95 50.53 -4.87
CA LEU A 925 -9.81 51.52 -5.56
C LEU A 925 -10.58 52.40 -4.57
N ARG A 926 -11.02 51.87 -3.44
CA ARG A 926 -11.68 52.64 -2.36
C ARG A 926 -10.69 53.58 -1.67
N ARG A 927 -9.44 53.16 -1.44
CA ARG A 927 -8.40 54.00 -0.84
C ARG A 927 -7.92 55.10 -1.75
N ASP A 928 -7.65 54.77 -3.02
CA ASP A 928 -6.98 55.68 -3.97
C ASP A 928 -7.98 56.64 -4.67
N LYS A 929 -9.14 56.12 -5.06
CA LYS A 929 -10.15 56.85 -5.81
C LYS A 929 -11.38 57.28 -4.98
N GLY A 930 -11.49 56.80 -3.71
CA GLY A 930 -12.61 57.14 -2.84
C GLY A 930 -13.98 56.63 -3.30
N LEU A 931 -13.98 55.53 -4.10
CA LEU A 931 -15.20 54.89 -4.62
C LEU A 931 -16.03 54.23 -3.50
N SER A 932 -17.34 54.16 -3.68
CA SER A 932 -18.19 53.36 -2.79
C SER A 932 -17.85 51.89 -2.86
N ALA A 933 -18.20 51.07 -1.83
CA ALA A 933 -17.93 49.65 -1.80
C ALA A 933 -18.52 48.93 -3.05
N ARG A 934 -19.67 49.37 -3.54
CA ARG A 934 -20.34 48.81 -4.71
C ARG A 934 -19.58 49.13 -5.99
N GLU A 935 -19.27 50.40 -6.21
CA GLU A 935 -18.55 50.86 -7.42
C GLU A 935 -17.13 50.25 -7.47
N ALA A 936 -16.45 50.20 -6.35
CA ALA A 936 -15.12 49.64 -6.23
C ALA A 936 -15.07 48.16 -6.59
N VAL A 937 -16.00 47.35 -6.09
CA VAL A 937 -16.01 45.89 -6.38
C VAL A 937 -16.46 45.59 -7.81
N GLU A 938 -17.41 46.39 -8.36
CA GLU A 938 -17.85 46.26 -9.75
C GLU A 938 -16.70 46.57 -10.73
N GLU A 939 -15.96 47.64 -10.46
CA GLU A 939 -14.79 48.01 -11.27
C GLU A 939 -13.63 47.01 -11.10
N ALA A 940 -13.32 46.58 -9.86
CA ALA A 940 -12.29 45.62 -9.56
C ALA A 940 -12.54 44.28 -10.26
N ALA A 941 -13.78 43.76 -10.15
CA ALA A 941 -14.15 42.52 -10.79
C ALA A 941 -14.11 42.59 -12.32
N ALA A 942 -14.51 43.73 -12.89
CA ALA A 942 -14.44 43.94 -14.34
C ALA A 942 -12.99 44.03 -14.87
N ILE A 943 -12.07 44.64 -14.12
CA ILE A 943 -10.65 44.72 -14.50
C ILE A 943 -9.97 43.35 -14.33
N ARG A 944 -10.30 42.62 -13.29
CA ARG A 944 -9.72 41.31 -12.99
C ARG A 944 -10.37 40.14 -13.74
N LEU A 945 -11.39 40.37 -14.55
CA LEU A 945 -12.09 39.32 -15.29
C LEU A 945 -11.13 38.51 -16.20
N ARG A 946 -10.31 39.19 -17.03
CA ARG A 946 -9.40 38.51 -17.96
C ARG A 946 -8.35 37.67 -17.25
N PRO A 947 -7.61 38.18 -16.24
CA PRO A 947 -6.70 37.35 -15.44
C PRO A 947 -7.39 36.14 -14.80
N VAL A 948 -8.53 36.31 -14.13
CA VAL A 948 -9.26 35.22 -13.45
C VAL A 948 -9.70 34.15 -14.45
N LEU A 949 -10.25 34.55 -15.61
CA LEU A 949 -10.65 33.58 -16.64
C LEU A 949 -9.45 32.86 -17.25
N MET A 950 -8.31 33.56 -17.46
CA MET A 950 -7.10 32.99 -18.03
C MET A 950 -6.49 31.94 -17.08
N THR A 951 -6.37 32.28 -15.80
CA THR A 951 -5.82 31.36 -14.80
C THR A 951 -6.74 30.16 -14.57
N THR A 952 -8.07 30.38 -14.51
CA THR A 952 -9.04 29.27 -14.44
C THR A 952 -8.95 28.37 -15.67
N ALA A 953 -8.88 28.95 -16.88
CA ALA A 953 -8.74 28.16 -18.09
C ALA A 953 -7.41 27.39 -18.12
N ALA A 954 -6.30 28.01 -17.73
CA ALA A 954 -5.01 27.35 -17.65
C ALA A 954 -5.05 26.16 -16.68
N MET A 955 -5.70 26.31 -15.50
CA MET A 955 -5.89 25.23 -14.53
C MET A 955 -6.81 24.14 -15.07
N VAL A 956 -8.01 24.48 -15.51
CA VAL A 956 -9.02 23.50 -15.94
C VAL A 956 -8.55 22.71 -17.17
N PHE A 957 -8.02 23.40 -18.19
CA PHE A 957 -7.47 22.72 -19.37
C PHE A 957 -6.16 21.98 -19.06
N GLY A 958 -5.35 22.48 -18.11
CA GLY A 958 -4.19 21.77 -17.61
C GLY A 958 -4.51 20.44 -16.91
N MET A 959 -5.75 20.28 -16.37
CA MET A 959 -6.22 19.04 -15.78
C MET A 959 -6.80 18.04 -16.81
N VAL A 960 -7.03 18.45 -18.06
CA VAL A 960 -7.60 17.57 -19.10
C VAL A 960 -6.77 16.29 -19.30
N PRO A 961 -5.42 16.33 -19.36
CA PRO A 961 -4.63 15.10 -19.47
C PRO A 961 -4.84 14.14 -18.28
N LEU A 962 -5.10 14.64 -17.06
CA LEU A 962 -5.43 13.80 -15.91
C LEU A 962 -6.83 13.20 -16.03
N ILE A 963 -7.80 13.96 -16.50
CA ILE A 963 -9.19 13.50 -16.67
C ILE A 963 -9.28 12.47 -17.80
N LEU A 964 -8.44 12.56 -18.82
CA LEU A 964 -8.38 11.61 -19.94
C LEU A 964 -7.33 10.52 -19.73
N ALA A 965 -6.79 10.39 -18.50
CA ALA A 965 -5.75 9.43 -18.19
C ALA A 965 -6.22 7.97 -18.48
N SER A 966 -5.30 7.19 -19.01
CA SER A 966 -5.47 5.75 -19.27
C SER A 966 -4.22 5.01 -18.85
N GLY A 967 -4.29 3.68 -18.76
CA GLY A 967 -3.17 2.84 -18.37
C GLY A 967 -2.91 2.81 -16.86
N ALA A 968 -1.67 2.51 -16.46
CA ALA A 968 -1.28 2.37 -15.07
C ALA A 968 -1.47 3.67 -14.27
N GLY A 969 -2.10 3.60 -13.09
CA GLY A 969 -2.36 4.75 -12.21
C GLY A 969 -3.37 5.77 -12.78
N ALA A 970 -4.27 5.34 -13.66
CA ALA A 970 -5.22 6.23 -14.32
C ALA A 970 -6.32 6.73 -13.40
N VAL A 971 -6.80 5.91 -12.47
CA VAL A 971 -7.98 6.23 -11.64
C VAL A 971 -7.66 7.34 -10.63
N SER A 972 -6.53 7.26 -9.94
CA SER A 972 -6.09 8.31 -9.01
C SER A 972 -5.86 9.66 -9.69
N ARG A 973 -5.32 9.64 -10.94
CA ARG A 973 -5.15 10.85 -11.76
C ARG A 973 -6.49 11.46 -12.16
N PHE A 974 -7.43 10.63 -12.62
CA PHE A 974 -8.79 11.04 -12.95
C PHE A 974 -9.51 11.69 -11.77
N ASP A 975 -9.40 11.10 -10.59
CA ASP A 975 -10.04 11.57 -9.35
C ASP A 975 -9.58 12.99 -8.99
N ILE A 976 -8.28 13.22 -8.92
CA ILE A 976 -7.72 14.54 -8.62
C ILE A 976 -8.08 15.54 -9.71
N GLY A 977 -7.89 15.16 -10.97
CA GLY A 977 -8.15 16.04 -12.13
C GLY A 977 -9.61 16.49 -12.19
N THR A 978 -10.54 15.57 -11.96
CA THR A 978 -11.99 15.85 -12.01
C THR A 978 -12.43 16.78 -10.89
N VAL A 979 -12.02 16.52 -9.64
CA VAL A 979 -12.36 17.36 -8.47
C VAL A 979 -11.85 18.78 -8.65
N ILE A 980 -10.62 18.95 -9.11
CA ILE A 980 -10.02 20.28 -9.29
C ILE A 980 -10.66 21.01 -10.49
N ALA A 981 -10.84 20.35 -11.62
CA ALA A 981 -11.42 20.99 -12.80
C ALA A 981 -12.87 21.44 -12.57
N THR A 982 -13.70 20.60 -11.99
CA THR A 982 -15.11 20.93 -11.72
C THR A 982 -15.24 21.94 -10.59
N GLY A 983 -14.47 21.77 -9.51
CA GLY A 983 -14.44 22.69 -8.37
C GLY A 983 -13.96 24.09 -8.77
N MET A 984 -12.90 24.19 -9.58
CA MET A 984 -12.39 25.45 -10.13
C MET A 984 -13.40 26.13 -11.07
N SER A 985 -14.02 25.36 -11.97
CA SER A 985 -15.00 25.91 -12.92
C SER A 985 -16.20 26.51 -12.21
N VAL A 986 -16.79 25.78 -11.31
CA VAL A 986 -17.94 26.22 -10.51
C VAL A 986 -17.53 27.31 -9.52
N GLY A 987 -16.39 27.14 -8.84
CA GLY A 987 -15.88 28.12 -7.86
C GLY A 987 -15.56 29.47 -8.49
N THR A 988 -14.99 29.48 -9.70
CA THR A 988 -14.72 30.75 -10.42
C THR A 988 -16.03 31.47 -10.77
N LEU A 989 -17.08 30.73 -11.19
CA LEU A 989 -18.39 31.33 -11.45
C LEU A 989 -18.92 32.00 -10.18
N PHE A 990 -18.84 31.33 -9.02
CA PHE A 990 -19.27 31.94 -7.76
C PHE A 990 -18.37 33.10 -7.32
N THR A 991 -17.07 33.03 -7.55
CA THR A 991 -16.16 34.15 -7.27
C THR A 991 -16.49 35.37 -8.07
N LEU A 992 -16.87 35.23 -9.34
CA LEU A 992 -17.21 36.35 -10.19
C LEU A 992 -18.56 36.99 -9.86
N PHE A 993 -19.53 36.25 -9.32
CA PHE A 993 -20.87 36.79 -9.09
C PHE A 993 -21.27 36.86 -7.59
N VAL A 994 -20.93 35.87 -6.77
CA VAL A 994 -21.33 35.82 -5.37
C VAL A 994 -20.39 36.67 -4.49
N LEU A 995 -19.09 36.58 -4.70
CA LEU A 995 -18.10 37.31 -3.89
C LEU A 995 -18.36 38.82 -3.93
N PRO A 996 -18.61 39.49 -5.10
CA PRO A 996 -18.95 40.91 -5.15
C PRO A 996 -20.22 41.27 -4.34
N CYS A 997 -21.25 40.39 -4.34
CA CYS A 997 -22.46 40.58 -3.53
C CYS A 997 -22.12 40.54 -2.04
N VAL A 998 -21.36 39.52 -1.58
CA VAL A 998 -20.94 39.37 -0.19
C VAL A 998 -20.05 40.55 0.26
N TYR A 999 -19.14 40.99 -0.61
CA TYR A 999 -18.29 42.15 -0.34
C TYR A 999 -19.14 43.40 -0.05
N THR A 1000 -20.18 43.70 -0.82
CA THR A 1000 -21.05 44.87 -0.60
C THR A 1000 -21.81 44.80 0.74
N PHE A 1001 -22.03 43.62 1.36
CA PHE A 1001 -22.65 43.47 2.65
C PHE A 1001 -21.69 43.61 3.83
N LEU A 1002 -20.49 43.05 3.69
CA LEU A 1002 -19.51 42.93 4.77
C LEU A 1002 -18.45 44.04 4.77
N ALA A 1003 -18.24 44.72 3.64
CA ALA A 1003 -17.27 45.82 3.55
C ALA A 1003 -17.53 46.91 4.60
N ALA A 1004 -16.46 47.55 5.03
CA ALA A 1004 -16.56 48.65 5.98
C ALA A 1004 -17.48 49.77 5.43
N PRO A 1005 -18.34 50.41 6.28
CA PRO A 1005 -19.20 51.48 5.80
C PRO A 1005 -18.43 52.62 5.15
N ASP A 1006 -19.04 53.25 4.15
CA ASP A 1006 -18.44 54.32 3.30
C ASP A 1006 -18.15 55.61 4.12
N LYS A 1007 -17.48 55.53 5.24
CA LYS A 1007 -16.88 56.67 5.94
C LYS A 1007 -15.50 56.89 5.31
N LYS A 1008 -15.20 58.17 4.94
CA LYS A 1008 -13.86 58.59 4.49
C LYS A 1008 -12.80 57.92 5.35
N ILE A 1009 -12.09 56.95 4.78
CA ILE A 1009 -10.93 56.31 5.41
C ILE A 1009 -9.88 57.38 5.46
N ALA A 1010 -9.67 58.00 6.66
CA ALA A 1010 -8.54 58.92 6.85
C ALA A 1010 -7.26 58.12 6.55
N ALA A 1011 -6.40 58.74 5.71
CA ALA A 1011 -5.08 58.19 5.44
C ALA A 1011 -4.38 57.91 6.78
N PRO A 1012 -3.70 56.76 6.94
CA PRO A 1012 -3.00 56.45 8.16
C PRO A 1012 -1.97 57.57 8.39
N SER A 1013 -2.04 58.29 9.53
CA SER A 1013 -1.02 59.24 9.90
C SER A 1013 0.31 58.52 10.00
N PRO A 1014 1.39 59.06 9.41
CA PRO A 1014 2.69 58.46 9.51
C PRO A 1014 3.07 58.37 10.99
N ILE A 1015 3.33 57.16 11.49
CA ILE A 1015 3.89 56.94 12.83
C ILE A 1015 5.23 57.69 12.87
N PRO A 1016 5.44 58.68 13.77
CA PRO A 1016 6.74 59.32 13.90
C PRO A 1016 7.70 58.26 14.51
N PHE A 1017 8.66 57.81 13.69
CA PHE A 1017 9.85 57.18 14.23
C PHE A 1017 10.64 58.26 14.96
N GLU A 1018 10.51 58.32 16.31
CA GLU A 1018 11.51 59.00 17.16
C GLU A 1018 12.81 58.17 17.10
N ARG A 1019 13.91 58.90 17.00
CA ARG A 1019 15.31 58.54 16.75
C ARG A 1019 15.90 57.53 17.76
#